data_1da7f328358cd9c9980dfb18dc0a4534
#
_entry.id   1da7f328358cd9c9980dfb18dc0a4534
#
_cell.length_a   1.000
_cell.length_b   1.000
_cell.length_c   1.000
_cell.angle_alpha   90.00
_cell.angle_beta   90.00
_cell.angle_gamma   90.00
#
_symmetry.space_group_name_H-M   'P 1'
#
loop_
_entity.id
_entity.type
_entity.pdbx_description
1 polymer ?
#
loop_
_entity_poly.entity_id
_entity_poly.type
_entity_poly.pdbx_seq_one_letter_code
_entity_poly.pdbx_strand_id
1 'polypeptide(L)'
;MVFAAPGDALSRAEGVLDADPTPLHASVAHQVIGIWQRDWGDMRLALDHLRRARDLAARAESAEREADVLGTLGVALVHAGRTRQGLAAFERGVERGTGHTRARVLYRRAYSLWVLGHHREALEDLRRTIPVLRQADDVIWTARALTLRATVHLALGAVDRAEADFTAAETLWDTTGQEHDKADAVESRGLAAFRSGDVPAALRLLDEAEERYAKLGTPTFMLDIRRCEVLMAAGLAPEALAEADAAIAVLDGIGGQSTRKAELLLAAARAARLAGDPGTAIARAAVAERLFAGQRRTWWETHARLVLIEARVATGRASGRLVADAAGLAERLAAFQAPAAPEAWLLAGRIALELDWSTDAERYLRRAAHSRRSGPPLARMTGWAAQALWARATGSRRGVLEACRRGLDVLDDHRTTLGASELRARATAQGAELAALAQQASLEGGGPRQLLVWSERWRATALSTPPTRPPADPALLSGLTAFRVIAARAEAARMEGRPVPTLEREQRRLEREIRSRTLHIRGVTPWGGDRFGGDRFDAALLLERLGDGRLVELAVLDGRVQVLLCGGGRVRRFAGGLLAEAEREAEHVQAGLRRLAHPGAAGRLPVVEEAGRRLEELLLGDAAGQLGPGPLVVVPPARLHRVPWALLPSLRDRVVSVSPSASGWLRARQTEPPPGGRHV
;
A
#
# COMPACT_ATOMS: atom_id res chain seq x y z
N MET A 1 13.42 -26.40 -20.59
CA MET A 1 13.91 -25.55 -21.70
C MET A 1 13.16 -24.23 -21.77
N VAL A 2 11.82 -24.20 -21.94
CA VAL A 2 11.06 -22.93 -22.15
C VAL A 2 11.32 -21.90 -21.06
N PHE A 3 11.40 -22.30 -19.80
CA PHE A 3 11.62 -21.39 -18.66
C PHE A 3 13.11 -21.25 -18.25
N ALA A 4 14.02 -21.96 -18.91
CA ALA A 4 15.45 -21.75 -18.73
C ALA A 4 15.97 -20.65 -19.67
N ALA A 5 15.57 -20.71 -20.94
CA ALA A 5 15.95 -19.77 -21.98
C ALA A 5 14.79 -19.63 -22.99
N PRO A 6 13.81 -18.75 -22.74
CA PRO A 6 12.57 -18.67 -23.54
C PRO A 6 12.79 -18.42 -25.03
N GLY A 7 13.69 -17.50 -25.39
CA GLY A 7 14.00 -17.19 -26.79
C GLY A 7 14.66 -18.35 -27.53
N ASP A 8 15.64 -18.99 -26.90
CA ASP A 8 16.33 -20.16 -27.49
C ASP A 8 15.37 -21.33 -27.65
N ALA A 9 14.47 -21.54 -26.71
CA ALA A 9 13.48 -22.60 -26.77
C ALA A 9 12.50 -22.41 -27.93
N LEU A 10 12.09 -21.17 -28.20
CA LEU A 10 11.25 -20.81 -29.33
C LEU A 10 11.98 -21.12 -30.66
N SER A 11 13.19 -20.59 -30.86
CA SER A 11 13.96 -20.76 -32.07
C SER A 11 14.26 -22.25 -32.37
N ARG A 12 14.57 -23.04 -31.33
CA ARG A 12 14.76 -24.50 -31.49
C ARG A 12 13.47 -25.22 -31.88
N ALA A 13 12.33 -24.81 -31.33
CA ALA A 13 11.05 -25.43 -31.66
C ALA A 13 10.63 -25.11 -33.11
N GLU A 14 10.88 -23.89 -33.58
CA GLU A 14 10.67 -23.49 -34.97
C GLU A 14 11.58 -24.31 -35.92
N GLY A 15 12.88 -24.42 -35.61
CA GLY A 15 13.82 -25.24 -36.41
C GLY A 15 13.47 -26.74 -36.43
N VAL A 16 12.85 -27.28 -35.37
CA VAL A 16 12.33 -28.66 -35.40
C VAL A 16 11.17 -28.78 -36.39
N LEU A 17 10.28 -27.80 -36.48
CA LEU A 17 9.15 -27.84 -37.42
C LEU A 17 9.60 -27.72 -38.87
N ASP A 18 10.68 -27.01 -39.15
CA ASP A 18 11.25 -26.85 -40.50
C ASP A 18 11.97 -28.13 -41.01
N ALA A 19 12.31 -29.04 -40.09
CA ALA A 19 13.09 -30.26 -40.39
C ALA A 19 12.21 -31.51 -40.68
N ASP A 20 10.94 -31.35 -41.03
CA ASP A 20 9.98 -32.45 -41.28
C ASP A 20 9.92 -33.50 -40.14
N PRO A 21 9.52 -33.09 -38.94
CA PRO A 21 9.58 -33.91 -37.74
C PRO A 21 8.51 -35.01 -37.72
N THR A 22 8.78 -36.10 -36.99
CA THR A 22 7.73 -37.07 -36.66
C THR A 22 6.56 -36.40 -35.91
N PRO A 23 5.34 -37.00 -35.96
CA PRO A 23 4.20 -36.43 -35.24
C PRO A 23 4.46 -36.17 -33.75
N LEU A 24 5.26 -37.01 -33.09
CA LEU A 24 5.65 -36.85 -31.69
C LEU A 24 6.56 -35.63 -31.49
N HIS A 25 7.59 -35.45 -32.30
CA HIS A 25 8.49 -34.31 -32.22
C HIS A 25 7.77 -32.99 -32.58
N ALA A 26 6.95 -33.01 -33.63
CA ALA A 26 6.12 -31.86 -33.99
C ALA A 26 5.15 -31.45 -32.87
N SER A 27 4.55 -32.43 -32.17
CA SER A 27 3.71 -32.15 -30.99
C SER A 27 4.49 -31.43 -29.89
N VAL A 28 5.75 -31.83 -29.63
CA VAL A 28 6.60 -31.16 -28.64
C VAL A 28 6.93 -29.75 -29.08
N ALA A 29 7.33 -29.53 -30.32
CA ALA A 29 7.66 -28.21 -30.85
C ALA A 29 6.45 -27.27 -30.81
N HIS A 30 5.28 -27.70 -31.25
CA HIS A 30 4.06 -26.92 -31.17
C HIS A 30 3.66 -26.61 -29.72
N GLN A 31 3.87 -27.51 -28.75
CA GLN A 31 3.61 -27.20 -27.33
C GLN A 31 4.57 -26.14 -26.80
N VAL A 32 5.87 -26.21 -27.16
CA VAL A 32 6.86 -25.19 -26.76
C VAL A 32 6.46 -23.81 -27.27
N ILE A 33 6.15 -23.72 -28.58
CA ILE A 33 5.67 -22.46 -29.19
C ILE A 33 4.38 -22.00 -28.52
N GLY A 34 3.44 -22.91 -28.28
CA GLY A 34 2.19 -22.61 -27.60
C GLY A 34 2.37 -22.09 -26.16
N ILE A 35 3.33 -22.60 -25.40
CA ILE A 35 3.70 -22.08 -24.06
C ILE A 35 4.29 -20.68 -24.20
N TRP A 36 5.22 -20.49 -25.13
CA TRP A 36 5.85 -19.18 -25.36
C TRP A 36 4.82 -18.13 -25.74
N GLN A 37 3.93 -18.43 -26.67
CA GLN A 37 2.85 -17.54 -27.09
C GLN A 37 1.85 -17.25 -25.96
N ARG A 38 1.57 -18.22 -25.10
CA ARG A 38 0.68 -18.05 -23.93
C ARG A 38 1.22 -17.06 -22.92
N ASP A 39 2.51 -17.15 -22.62
CA ASP A 39 3.11 -16.40 -21.52
C ASP A 39 3.64 -15.04 -21.96
N TRP A 40 4.12 -14.93 -23.20
CA TRP A 40 4.82 -13.73 -23.69
C TRP A 40 4.33 -13.20 -25.04
N GLY A 41 3.41 -13.89 -25.72
CA GLY A 41 2.92 -13.52 -27.04
C GLY A 41 1.40 -13.52 -27.17
N ASP A 42 0.90 -13.81 -28.39
CA ASP A 42 -0.52 -13.81 -28.73
C ASP A 42 -1.23 -15.09 -28.26
N MET A 43 -2.26 -14.94 -27.43
CA MET A 43 -3.03 -16.05 -26.89
C MET A 43 -3.79 -16.85 -27.96
N ARG A 44 -4.17 -16.24 -29.09
CA ARG A 44 -4.84 -16.97 -30.19
C ARG A 44 -3.86 -17.92 -30.85
N LEU A 45 -2.64 -17.45 -31.15
CA LEU A 45 -1.57 -18.30 -31.66
C LEU A 45 -1.21 -19.42 -30.67
N ALA A 46 -1.16 -19.11 -29.36
CA ALA A 46 -0.96 -20.12 -28.33
C ALA A 46 -1.98 -21.25 -28.42
N LEU A 47 -3.27 -20.91 -28.49
CA LEU A 47 -4.34 -21.90 -28.58
C LEU A 47 -4.28 -22.72 -29.87
N ASP A 48 -3.91 -22.11 -30.99
CA ASP A 48 -3.81 -22.80 -32.27
C ASP A 48 -2.63 -23.80 -32.28
N HIS A 49 -1.47 -23.39 -31.77
CA HIS A 49 -0.33 -24.29 -31.61
C HIS A 49 -0.61 -25.45 -30.65
N LEU A 50 -1.27 -25.18 -29.52
CA LEU A 50 -1.60 -26.21 -28.53
C LEU A 50 -2.66 -27.20 -29.04
N ARG A 51 -3.62 -26.77 -29.86
CA ARG A 51 -4.55 -27.68 -30.54
C ARG A 51 -3.81 -28.58 -31.54
N ARG A 52 -2.93 -28.02 -32.38
CA ARG A 52 -2.09 -28.79 -33.28
C ARG A 52 -1.21 -29.79 -32.52
N ALA A 53 -0.61 -29.38 -31.40
CA ALA A 53 0.17 -30.25 -30.54
C ALA A 53 -0.65 -31.44 -30.03
N ARG A 54 -1.90 -31.23 -29.61
CA ARG A 54 -2.83 -32.28 -29.18
C ARG A 54 -3.15 -33.25 -30.32
N ASP A 55 -3.50 -32.73 -31.48
CA ASP A 55 -3.90 -33.55 -32.63
C ASP A 55 -2.73 -34.39 -33.13
N LEU A 56 -1.51 -33.86 -33.07
CA LEU A 56 -0.28 -34.61 -33.40
C LEU A 56 0.05 -35.68 -32.35
N ALA A 57 -0.18 -35.41 -31.06
CA ALA A 57 -0.03 -36.40 -29.99
C ALA A 57 -1.01 -37.57 -30.16
N ALA A 58 -2.25 -37.30 -30.57
CA ALA A 58 -3.26 -38.31 -30.88
C ALA A 58 -2.84 -39.15 -32.10
N ARG A 59 -2.30 -38.53 -33.18
CA ARG A 59 -1.75 -39.25 -34.36
C ARG A 59 -0.54 -40.10 -34.02
N ALA A 60 0.23 -39.71 -33.00
CA ALA A 60 1.37 -40.48 -32.50
C ALA A 60 0.95 -41.62 -31.55
N GLU A 61 -0.35 -41.80 -31.30
CA GLU A 61 -0.95 -42.79 -30.38
C GLU A 61 -0.37 -42.73 -28.95
N SER A 62 0.11 -41.57 -28.54
CA SER A 62 0.74 -41.38 -27.23
C SER A 62 -0.23 -40.73 -26.22
N ALA A 63 -0.86 -41.56 -25.40
CA ALA A 63 -1.80 -41.08 -24.34
C ALA A 63 -1.12 -40.15 -23.33
N GLU A 64 0.12 -40.46 -22.93
CA GLU A 64 0.91 -39.62 -22.00
C GLU A 64 1.24 -38.26 -22.61
N ARG A 65 1.60 -38.24 -23.90
CA ARG A 65 1.87 -36.98 -24.61
C ARG A 65 0.60 -36.14 -24.75
N GLU A 66 -0.52 -36.77 -25.12
CA GLU A 66 -1.82 -36.08 -25.20
C GLU A 66 -2.23 -35.50 -23.86
N ALA A 67 -2.05 -36.26 -22.77
CA ALA A 67 -2.32 -35.77 -21.41
C ALA A 67 -1.49 -34.52 -21.05
N ASP A 68 -0.19 -34.52 -21.33
CA ASP A 68 0.69 -33.39 -21.05
C ASP A 68 0.30 -32.14 -21.85
N VAL A 69 -0.06 -32.32 -23.15
CA VAL A 69 -0.56 -31.21 -23.98
C VAL A 69 -1.92 -30.70 -23.50
N LEU A 70 -2.85 -31.60 -23.13
CA LEU A 70 -4.15 -31.21 -22.58
C LEU A 70 -3.99 -30.37 -21.29
N GLY A 71 -3.03 -30.71 -20.44
CA GLY A 71 -2.69 -29.90 -19.26
C GLY A 71 -2.24 -28.48 -19.65
N THR A 72 -1.39 -28.34 -20.67
CA THR A 72 -0.94 -27.03 -21.14
C THR A 72 -2.06 -26.24 -21.84
N LEU A 73 -2.85 -26.90 -22.67
CA LEU A 73 -4.02 -26.32 -23.34
C LEU A 73 -5.06 -25.84 -22.31
N GLY A 74 -5.27 -26.59 -21.22
CA GLY A 74 -6.14 -26.21 -20.12
C GLY A 74 -5.74 -24.87 -19.51
N VAL A 75 -4.44 -24.66 -19.24
CA VAL A 75 -3.93 -23.37 -18.73
C VAL A 75 -4.20 -22.25 -19.73
N ALA A 76 -3.86 -22.45 -21.01
CA ALA A 76 -4.08 -21.43 -22.04
C ALA A 76 -5.56 -21.05 -22.21
N LEU A 77 -6.47 -22.02 -22.13
CA LEU A 77 -7.92 -21.78 -22.19
C LEU A 77 -8.42 -20.97 -20.99
N VAL A 78 -7.92 -21.27 -19.79
CA VAL A 78 -8.26 -20.47 -18.58
C VAL A 78 -7.77 -19.03 -18.73
N HIS A 79 -6.52 -18.83 -19.16
CA HIS A 79 -5.96 -17.50 -19.39
C HIS A 79 -6.72 -16.71 -20.47
N ALA A 80 -7.25 -17.40 -21.48
CA ALA A 80 -8.14 -16.80 -22.49
C ALA A 80 -9.55 -16.52 -21.99
N GLY A 81 -9.87 -16.79 -20.71
CA GLY A 81 -11.20 -16.65 -20.13
C GLY A 81 -12.19 -17.78 -20.48
N ARG A 82 -11.73 -18.85 -21.15
CA ARG A 82 -12.52 -20.02 -21.55
C ARG A 82 -12.53 -21.10 -20.47
N THR A 83 -12.91 -20.73 -19.25
CA THR A 83 -12.76 -21.53 -18.02
C THR A 83 -13.35 -22.93 -18.13
N ARG A 84 -14.59 -23.08 -18.65
CA ARG A 84 -15.23 -24.40 -18.80
C ARG A 84 -14.43 -25.35 -19.68
N GLN A 85 -13.93 -24.83 -20.82
CA GLN A 85 -13.14 -25.62 -21.76
C GLN A 85 -11.78 -26.00 -21.16
N GLY A 86 -11.18 -25.08 -20.39
CA GLY A 86 -9.92 -25.34 -19.68
C GLY A 86 -10.05 -26.44 -18.63
N LEU A 87 -11.08 -26.39 -17.79
CA LEU A 87 -11.35 -27.42 -16.79
C LEU A 87 -11.62 -28.79 -17.42
N ALA A 88 -12.42 -28.86 -18.49
CA ALA A 88 -12.66 -30.09 -19.23
C ALA A 88 -11.39 -30.65 -19.90
N ALA A 89 -10.45 -29.78 -20.32
CA ALA A 89 -9.17 -30.23 -20.85
C ALA A 89 -8.30 -30.88 -19.73
N PHE A 90 -8.30 -30.32 -18.53
CA PHE A 90 -7.61 -30.93 -17.38
C PHE A 90 -8.20 -32.29 -16.99
N GLU A 91 -9.53 -32.40 -16.91
CA GLU A 91 -10.21 -33.67 -16.61
C GLU A 91 -9.75 -34.76 -17.55
N ARG A 92 -9.85 -34.51 -18.86
CA ARG A 92 -9.36 -35.45 -19.88
C ARG A 92 -7.86 -35.75 -19.76
N GLY A 93 -7.05 -34.73 -19.44
CA GLY A 93 -5.61 -34.93 -19.22
C GLY A 93 -5.31 -35.80 -18.01
N VAL A 94 -6.06 -35.65 -16.91
CA VAL A 94 -5.94 -36.49 -15.69
C VAL A 94 -6.39 -37.93 -15.96
N GLU A 95 -7.44 -38.14 -16.76
CA GLU A 95 -7.91 -39.48 -17.14
C GLU A 95 -6.91 -40.24 -18.02
N ARG A 96 -6.28 -39.55 -18.98
CA ARG A 96 -5.36 -40.14 -19.92
C ARG A 96 -3.94 -40.33 -19.38
N GLY A 97 -3.48 -39.44 -18.52
CA GLY A 97 -2.13 -39.51 -17.95
C GLY A 97 -2.05 -40.44 -16.77
N THR A 98 -0.89 -41.06 -16.56
CA THR A 98 -0.60 -41.92 -15.41
C THR A 98 0.58 -41.38 -14.61
N GLY A 99 0.77 -41.84 -13.39
CA GLY A 99 1.95 -41.57 -12.57
C GLY A 99 2.42 -40.11 -12.61
N HIS A 100 3.63 -39.92 -13.10
CA HIS A 100 4.31 -38.64 -13.19
C HIS A 100 3.58 -37.63 -14.13
N THR A 101 3.12 -38.07 -15.31
CA THR A 101 2.39 -37.18 -16.24
C THR A 101 1.08 -36.68 -15.63
N ARG A 102 0.33 -37.58 -14.99
CA ARG A 102 -0.88 -37.17 -14.24
C ARG A 102 -0.56 -36.12 -13.17
N ALA A 103 0.52 -36.29 -12.42
CA ALA A 103 0.93 -35.30 -11.41
C ALA A 103 1.22 -33.92 -12.03
N ARG A 104 1.89 -33.87 -13.19
CA ARG A 104 2.14 -32.61 -13.91
C ARG A 104 0.86 -31.96 -14.44
N VAL A 105 -0.14 -32.74 -14.86
CA VAL A 105 -1.46 -32.21 -15.24
C VAL A 105 -2.19 -31.66 -14.02
N LEU A 106 -2.18 -32.37 -12.89
CA LEU A 106 -2.78 -31.91 -11.63
C LEU A 106 -2.13 -30.61 -11.13
N TYR A 107 -0.80 -30.47 -11.23
CA TYR A 107 -0.13 -29.21 -10.93
C TYR A 107 -0.67 -28.06 -11.79
N ARG A 108 -0.79 -28.25 -13.12
CA ARG A 108 -1.31 -27.21 -14.02
C ARG A 108 -2.79 -26.90 -13.74
N ARG A 109 -3.56 -27.90 -13.33
CA ARG A 109 -4.94 -27.69 -12.85
C ARG A 109 -4.94 -26.88 -11.55
N ALA A 110 -4.10 -27.20 -10.59
CA ALA A 110 -3.95 -26.46 -9.34
C ALA A 110 -3.57 -25.00 -9.57
N TYR A 111 -2.63 -24.74 -10.50
CA TYR A 111 -2.28 -23.39 -10.91
C TYR A 111 -3.49 -22.64 -11.48
N SER A 112 -4.26 -23.28 -12.36
CA SER A 112 -5.45 -22.68 -12.95
C SER A 112 -6.57 -22.48 -11.92
N LEU A 113 -6.73 -23.41 -10.98
CA LEU A 113 -7.67 -23.27 -9.86
C LEU A 113 -7.28 -22.10 -8.95
N TRP A 114 -5.98 -21.89 -8.70
CA TRP A 114 -5.49 -20.71 -7.99
C TRP A 114 -5.82 -19.40 -8.74
N VAL A 115 -5.58 -19.34 -10.05
CA VAL A 115 -5.95 -18.20 -10.91
C VAL A 115 -7.47 -17.92 -10.85
N LEU A 116 -8.29 -18.97 -10.77
CA LEU A 116 -9.74 -18.86 -10.67
C LEU A 116 -10.24 -18.48 -9.26
N GLY A 117 -9.38 -18.55 -8.23
CA GLY A 117 -9.72 -18.31 -6.83
C GLY A 117 -10.26 -19.54 -6.09
N HIS A 118 -10.15 -20.74 -6.67
CA HIS A 118 -10.51 -22.03 -6.07
C HIS A 118 -9.38 -22.60 -5.23
N HIS A 119 -8.98 -21.85 -4.19
CA HIS A 119 -7.76 -22.11 -3.42
C HIS A 119 -7.75 -23.47 -2.69
N ARG A 120 -8.89 -23.93 -2.16
CA ARG A 120 -8.98 -25.22 -1.47
C ARG A 120 -8.79 -26.40 -2.41
N GLU A 121 -9.40 -26.32 -3.58
CA GLU A 121 -9.26 -27.33 -4.63
C GLU A 121 -7.82 -27.37 -5.18
N ALA A 122 -7.18 -26.20 -5.33
CA ALA A 122 -5.77 -26.12 -5.70
C ALA A 122 -4.86 -26.80 -4.67
N LEU A 123 -5.08 -26.61 -3.35
CA LEU A 123 -4.33 -27.29 -2.31
C LEU A 123 -4.53 -28.81 -2.32
N GLU A 124 -5.73 -29.27 -2.65
CA GLU A 124 -6.02 -30.70 -2.76
C GLU A 124 -5.24 -31.36 -3.91
N ASP A 125 -5.20 -30.72 -5.08
CA ASP A 125 -4.40 -31.19 -6.21
C ASP A 125 -2.90 -31.20 -5.87
N LEU A 126 -2.39 -30.14 -5.22
CA LEU A 126 -0.97 -30.05 -4.83
C LEU A 126 -0.59 -31.09 -3.77
N ARG A 127 -1.51 -31.42 -2.86
CA ARG A 127 -1.31 -32.49 -1.88
C ARG A 127 -1.11 -33.85 -2.55
N ARG A 128 -1.82 -34.11 -3.64
CA ARG A 128 -1.67 -35.35 -4.44
C ARG A 128 -0.43 -35.32 -5.34
N THR A 129 -0.06 -34.16 -5.83
CA THR A 129 1.00 -33.97 -6.81
C THR A 129 2.41 -34.05 -6.22
N ILE A 130 2.69 -33.35 -5.11
CA ILE A 130 4.02 -33.18 -4.54
C ILE A 130 4.69 -34.53 -4.18
N PRO A 131 4.01 -35.49 -3.52
CA PRO A 131 4.63 -36.77 -3.21
C PRO A 131 5.06 -37.55 -4.45
N VAL A 132 4.23 -37.54 -5.51
CA VAL A 132 4.52 -38.26 -6.78
C VAL A 132 5.73 -37.64 -7.49
N LEU A 133 5.81 -36.29 -7.54
CA LEU A 133 6.94 -35.60 -8.14
C LEU A 133 8.24 -35.84 -7.38
N ARG A 134 8.21 -35.87 -6.04
CA ARG A 134 9.36 -36.21 -5.18
C ARG A 134 9.82 -37.63 -5.40
N GLN A 135 8.90 -38.60 -5.48
CA GLN A 135 9.24 -39.99 -5.74
C GLN A 135 9.85 -40.19 -7.12
N ALA A 136 9.53 -39.36 -8.08
CA ALA A 136 10.08 -39.37 -9.44
C ALA A 136 11.38 -38.55 -9.59
N ASP A 137 11.95 -38.02 -8.48
CA ASP A 137 13.11 -37.11 -8.47
C ASP A 137 13.00 -35.93 -9.44
N ASP A 138 11.76 -35.50 -9.73
CA ASP A 138 11.52 -34.32 -10.58
C ASP A 138 11.66 -33.03 -9.77
N VAL A 139 12.90 -32.57 -9.64
CA VAL A 139 13.29 -31.38 -8.88
C VAL A 139 12.54 -30.15 -9.35
N ILE A 140 12.45 -29.93 -10.68
CA ILE A 140 11.84 -28.73 -11.27
C ILE A 140 10.35 -28.65 -10.95
N TRP A 141 9.59 -29.71 -11.21
CA TRP A 141 8.16 -29.71 -10.96
C TRP A 141 7.82 -29.77 -9.47
N THR A 142 8.70 -30.37 -8.66
CA THR A 142 8.56 -30.32 -7.19
C THR A 142 8.72 -28.89 -6.68
N ALA A 143 9.74 -28.17 -7.13
CA ALA A 143 9.97 -26.78 -6.75
C ALA A 143 8.80 -25.88 -7.19
N ARG A 144 8.30 -26.02 -8.43
CA ARG A 144 7.10 -25.33 -8.91
C ARG A 144 5.88 -25.61 -8.04
N ALA A 145 5.66 -26.87 -7.69
CA ALA A 145 4.50 -27.26 -6.89
C ALA A 145 4.57 -26.70 -5.45
N LEU A 146 5.76 -26.64 -4.85
CA LEU A 146 5.97 -26.01 -3.55
C LEU A 146 5.77 -24.49 -3.63
N THR A 147 6.34 -23.82 -4.63
CA THR A 147 6.14 -22.38 -4.87
C THR A 147 4.65 -22.03 -5.04
N LEU A 148 3.92 -22.81 -5.82
CA LEU A 148 2.48 -22.63 -6.00
C LEU A 148 1.71 -22.88 -4.70
N ARG A 149 2.04 -23.92 -3.94
CA ARG A 149 1.38 -24.21 -2.66
C ARG A 149 1.59 -23.08 -1.65
N ALA A 150 2.81 -22.55 -1.57
CA ALA A 150 3.13 -21.38 -0.77
C ALA A 150 2.28 -20.17 -1.18
N THR A 151 2.17 -19.88 -2.48
CA THR A 151 1.36 -18.78 -3.00
C THR A 151 -0.13 -18.95 -2.65
N VAL A 152 -0.67 -20.18 -2.73
CA VAL A 152 -2.05 -20.47 -2.31
C VAL A 152 -2.21 -20.28 -0.80
N HIS A 153 -1.23 -20.69 0.02
CA HIS A 153 -1.25 -20.44 1.45
C HIS A 153 -1.25 -18.94 1.79
N LEU A 154 -0.50 -18.10 1.05
CA LEU A 154 -0.54 -16.65 1.21
C LEU A 154 -1.92 -16.08 0.89
N ALA A 155 -2.57 -16.55 -0.18
CA ALA A 155 -3.92 -16.11 -0.55
C ALA A 155 -4.96 -16.41 0.56
N LEU A 156 -4.72 -17.48 1.33
CA LEU A 156 -5.54 -17.87 2.48
C LEU A 156 -5.06 -17.27 3.82
N GLY A 157 -4.03 -16.42 3.81
CA GLY A 157 -3.48 -15.78 5.01
C GLY A 157 -2.61 -16.70 5.90
N ALA A 158 -2.22 -17.89 5.43
CA ALA A 158 -1.39 -18.84 6.17
C ALA A 158 0.11 -18.59 5.90
N VAL A 159 0.64 -17.48 6.40
CA VAL A 159 1.99 -16.99 6.11
C VAL A 159 3.07 -17.99 6.53
N ASP A 160 3.00 -18.56 7.72
CA ASP A 160 4.02 -19.51 8.24
C ASP A 160 4.16 -20.76 7.35
N ARG A 161 3.03 -21.27 6.82
CA ARG A 161 3.04 -22.42 5.90
C ARG A 161 3.64 -22.05 4.56
N ALA A 162 3.36 -20.83 4.08
CA ALA A 162 3.93 -20.33 2.85
C ALA A 162 5.46 -20.20 2.95
N GLU A 163 5.96 -19.66 4.05
CA GLU A 163 7.40 -19.49 4.31
C GLU A 163 8.14 -20.83 4.30
N ALA A 164 7.58 -21.85 4.95
CA ALA A 164 8.16 -23.21 4.95
C ALA A 164 8.25 -23.80 3.53
N ASP A 165 7.22 -23.62 2.72
CA ASP A 165 7.21 -24.11 1.34
C ASP A 165 8.14 -23.31 0.42
N PHE A 166 8.24 -21.98 0.59
CA PHE A 166 9.21 -21.17 -0.18
C PHE A 166 10.65 -21.55 0.14
N THR A 167 10.97 -21.76 1.42
CA THR A 167 12.31 -22.20 1.84
C THR A 167 12.67 -23.56 1.21
N ALA A 168 11.73 -24.49 1.23
CA ALA A 168 11.92 -25.80 0.61
C ALA A 168 12.06 -25.70 -0.92
N ALA A 169 11.31 -24.81 -1.59
CA ALA A 169 11.40 -24.59 -3.02
C ALA A 169 12.74 -23.94 -3.41
N GLU A 170 13.22 -22.96 -2.64
CA GLU A 170 14.47 -22.25 -2.88
C GLU A 170 15.66 -23.22 -2.91
N THR A 171 15.74 -24.10 -1.92
CA THR A 171 16.78 -25.15 -1.88
C THR A 171 16.81 -26.00 -3.15
N LEU A 172 15.64 -26.29 -3.73
CA LEU A 172 15.55 -27.03 -5.00
C LEU A 172 15.92 -26.15 -6.20
N TRP A 173 15.49 -24.88 -6.22
CA TRP A 173 15.80 -23.96 -7.32
C TRP A 173 17.30 -23.70 -7.47
N ASP A 174 18.06 -23.72 -6.39
CA ASP A 174 19.53 -23.52 -6.41
C ASP A 174 20.25 -24.61 -7.21
N THR A 175 19.65 -25.79 -7.34
CA THR A 175 20.21 -26.93 -8.10
C THR A 175 19.82 -26.93 -9.57
N THR A 176 19.02 -25.95 -10.05
CA THR A 176 18.47 -25.93 -11.41
C THR A 176 18.97 -24.74 -12.23
N GLY A 177 18.96 -24.87 -13.56
CA GLY A 177 19.21 -23.78 -14.51
C GLY A 177 17.93 -23.09 -15.00
N GLN A 178 16.84 -23.10 -14.22
CA GLN A 178 15.54 -22.53 -14.62
C GLN A 178 15.45 -21.06 -14.21
N GLU A 179 16.09 -20.16 -14.95
CA GLU A 179 16.23 -18.74 -14.56
C GLU A 179 14.90 -17.99 -14.45
N HIS A 180 13.92 -18.29 -15.31
CA HIS A 180 12.59 -17.69 -15.21
C HIS A 180 11.84 -18.18 -13.96
N ASP A 181 11.88 -19.47 -13.66
CA ASP A 181 11.24 -20.01 -12.45
C ASP A 181 11.91 -19.49 -11.17
N LYS A 182 13.25 -19.25 -11.20
CA LYS A 182 13.96 -18.58 -10.09
C LYS A 182 13.50 -17.15 -9.91
N ALA A 183 13.28 -16.41 -10.99
CA ALA A 183 12.74 -15.06 -10.92
C ALA A 183 11.32 -15.05 -10.30
N ASP A 184 10.44 -15.98 -10.71
CA ASP A 184 9.10 -16.16 -10.14
C ASP A 184 9.14 -16.53 -8.64
N ALA A 185 10.11 -17.34 -8.22
CA ALA A 185 10.31 -17.67 -6.82
C ALA A 185 10.71 -16.43 -5.98
N VAL A 186 11.62 -15.59 -6.49
CA VAL A 186 11.99 -14.31 -5.85
C VAL A 186 10.80 -13.36 -5.77
N GLU A 187 10.04 -13.22 -6.85
CA GLU A 187 8.80 -12.44 -6.89
C GLU A 187 7.79 -12.93 -5.84
N SER A 188 7.62 -14.25 -5.72
CA SER A 188 6.70 -14.86 -4.76
C SER A 188 7.16 -14.65 -3.30
N ARG A 189 8.47 -14.64 -3.04
CA ARG A 189 9.02 -14.24 -1.73
C ARG A 189 8.80 -12.76 -1.44
N GLY A 190 8.83 -11.90 -2.45
CA GLY A 190 8.42 -10.50 -2.32
C GLY A 190 6.99 -10.37 -1.81
N LEU A 191 6.08 -11.16 -2.36
CA LEU A 191 4.69 -11.22 -1.87
C LEU A 191 4.61 -11.74 -0.42
N ALA A 192 5.40 -12.74 -0.05
CA ALA A 192 5.46 -13.26 1.33
C ALA A 192 5.94 -12.19 2.31
N ALA A 193 7.03 -11.47 1.98
CA ALA A 193 7.53 -10.36 2.78
C ALA A 193 6.46 -9.27 2.95
N PHE A 194 5.72 -8.94 1.89
CA PHE A 194 4.59 -8.02 1.97
C PHE A 194 3.50 -8.50 2.93
N ARG A 195 3.10 -9.75 2.84
CA ARG A 195 2.05 -10.34 3.71
C ARG A 195 2.48 -10.44 5.17
N SER A 196 3.78 -10.55 5.46
CA SER A 196 4.33 -10.45 6.83
C SER A 196 4.46 -9.01 7.33
N GLY A 197 4.24 -8.01 6.47
CA GLY A 197 4.32 -6.57 6.79
C GLY A 197 5.68 -5.93 6.53
N ASP A 198 6.63 -6.65 5.94
CA ASP A 198 7.96 -6.14 5.58
C ASP A 198 7.94 -5.52 4.17
N VAL A 199 7.38 -4.31 4.09
CA VAL A 199 7.28 -3.55 2.83
C VAL A 199 8.65 -3.28 2.18
N PRO A 200 9.71 -2.86 2.90
CA PRO A 200 11.03 -2.67 2.32
C PRO A 200 11.62 -3.93 1.68
N ALA A 201 11.50 -5.09 2.36
CA ALA A 201 11.96 -6.35 1.79
C ALA A 201 11.14 -6.77 0.57
N ALA A 202 9.82 -6.53 0.59
CA ALA A 202 8.96 -6.80 -0.55
C ALA A 202 9.39 -6.02 -1.78
N LEU A 203 9.58 -4.69 -1.67
CA LEU A 203 10.03 -3.85 -2.78
C LEU A 203 11.38 -4.30 -3.32
N ARG A 204 12.35 -4.56 -2.45
CA ARG A 204 13.69 -5.04 -2.87
C ARG A 204 13.62 -6.36 -3.64
N LEU A 205 12.81 -7.32 -3.17
CA LEU A 205 12.66 -8.62 -3.85
C LEU A 205 11.93 -8.49 -5.19
N LEU A 206 10.96 -7.58 -5.30
CA LEU A 206 10.29 -7.31 -6.57
C LEU A 206 11.22 -6.63 -7.58
N ASP A 207 12.08 -5.71 -7.15
CA ASP A 207 13.09 -5.09 -8.01
C ASP A 207 14.13 -6.13 -8.47
N GLU A 208 14.57 -7.04 -7.58
CA GLU A 208 15.44 -8.15 -7.93
C GLU A 208 14.81 -9.10 -8.97
N ALA A 209 13.52 -9.41 -8.81
CA ALA A 209 12.79 -10.23 -9.78
C ALA A 209 12.69 -9.52 -11.14
N GLU A 210 12.42 -8.21 -11.16
CA GLU A 210 12.38 -7.40 -12.39
C GLU A 210 13.70 -7.43 -13.14
N GLU A 211 14.83 -7.24 -12.43
CA GLU A 211 16.15 -7.31 -13.04
C GLU A 211 16.43 -8.70 -13.68
N ARG A 212 15.96 -9.77 -13.04
CA ARG A 212 16.09 -11.13 -13.56
C ARG A 212 15.23 -11.33 -14.82
N TYR A 213 13.97 -10.91 -14.81
CA TYR A 213 13.08 -10.96 -15.97
C TYR A 213 13.58 -10.10 -17.14
N ALA A 214 14.13 -8.90 -16.84
CA ALA A 214 14.69 -8.01 -17.86
C ALA A 214 15.86 -8.67 -18.61
N LYS A 215 16.72 -9.44 -17.92
CA LYS A 215 17.81 -10.21 -18.56
C LYS A 215 17.29 -11.31 -19.50
N LEU A 216 16.08 -11.82 -19.24
CA LEU A 216 15.43 -12.84 -20.05
C LEU A 216 14.57 -12.25 -21.18
N GLY A 217 14.36 -10.93 -21.20
CA GLY A 217 13.52 -10.24 -22.17
C GLY A 217 12.04 -10.63 -22.09
N THR A 218 11.55 -11.02 -20.91
CA THR A 218 10.17 -11.49 -20.72
C THR A 218 9.28 -10.43 -20.07
N PRO A 219 8.01 -10.26 -20.52
CA PRO A 219 7.06 -9.37 -19.86
C PRO A 219 6.72 -9.82 -18.43
N THR A 220 6.38 -8.86 -17.56
CA THR A 220 6.33 -9.01 -16.10
C THR A 220 4.95 -8.72 -15.49
N PHE A 221 3.84 -8.98 -16.19
CA PHE A 221 2.49 -8.59 -15.76
C PHE A 221 2.09 -9.04 -14.35
N MET A 222 2.58 -10.19 -13.86
CA MET A 222 2.31 -10.62 -12.48
C MET A 222 3.10 -9.79 -11.49
N LEU A 223 4.35 -9.50 -11.80
CA LEU A 223 5.21 -8.62 -11.01
C LEU A 223 4.57 -7.24 -10.88
N ASP A 224 4.06 -6.67 -11.98
CA ASP A 224 3.40 -5.35 -11.99
C ASP A 224 2.19 -5.34 -11.05
N ILE A 225 1.36 -6.39 -11.07
CA ILE A 225 0.21 -6.52 -10.16
C ILE A 225 0.67 -6.57 -8.69
N ARG A 226 1.70 -7.36 -8.38
CA ARG A 226 2.23 -7.49 -7.01
C ARG A 226 2.90 -6.20 -6.54
N ARG A 227 3.65 -5.54 -7.44
CA ARG A 227 4.25 -4.23 -7.17
C ARG A 227 3.18 -3.18 -6.85
N CYS A 228 2.09 -3.14 -7.62
CA CYS A 228 0.95 -2.26 -7.33
C CYS A 228 0.38 -2.52 -5.93
N GLU A 229 0.24 -3.78 -5.50
CA GLU A 229 -0.25 -4.11 -4.14
C GLU A 229 0.69 -3.57 -3.05
N VAL A 230 1.99 -3.75 -3.23
CA VAL A 230 3.01 -3.27 -2.27
C VAL A 230 3.06 -1.74 -2.24
N LEU A 231 3.05 -1.08 -3.40
CA LEU A 231 3.03 0.39 -3.51
C LEU A 231 1.79 0.99 -2.86
N MET A 232 0.60 0.40 -3.06
CA MET A 232 -0.63 0.85 -2.40
C MET A 232 -0.54 0.74 -0.88
N ALA A 233 -0.01 -0.36 -0.36
CA ALA A 233 0.19 -0.53 1.08
C ALA A 233 1.25 0.42 1.65
N ALA A 234 2.26 0.76 0.84
CA ALA A 234 3.24 1.79 1.16
C ALA A 234 2.67 3.23 1.12
N GLY A 235 1.39 3.41 0.70
CA GLY A 235 0.75 4.70 0.53
C GLY A 235 1.17 5.44 -0.75
N LEU A 236 1.78 4.74 -1.70
CA LEU A 236 2.24 5.24 -3.00
C LEU A 236 1.19 4.93 -4.09
N ALA A 237 -0.07 5.31 -3.84
CA ALA A 237 -1.19 5.00 -4.72
C ALA A 237 -1.10 5.63 -6.13
N PRO A 238 -0.63 6.88 -6.30
CA PRO A 238 -0.43 7.45 -7.64
C PRO A 238 0.60 6.67 -8.46
N GLU A 239 1.69 6.23 -7.83
CA GLU A 239 2.72 5.42 -8.46
C GLU A 239 2.18 4.03 -8.85
N ALA A 240 1.41 3.39 -7.96
CA ALA A 240 0.74 2.12 -8.27
C ALA A 240 -0.24 2.24 -9.43
N LEU A 241 -0.95 3.36 -9.54
CA LEU A 241 -1.86 3.63 -10.66
C LEU A 241 -1.09 3.77 -11.97
N ALA A 242 0.00 4.53 -11.98
CA ALA A 242 0.85 4.72 -13.16
C ALA A 242 1.47 3.39 -13.65
N GLU A 243 1.94 2.55 -12.73
CA GLU A 243 2.46 1.21 -13.00
C GLU A 243 1.40 0.32 -13.66
N ALA A 244 0.20 0.25 -13.05
CA ALA A 244 -0.90 -0.54 -13.61
C ALA A 244 -1.34 -0.05 -15.00
N ASP A 245 -1.33 1.28 -15.24
CA ASP A 245 -1.67 1.86 -16.54
C ASP A 245 -0.64 1.53 -17.62
N ALA A 246 0.64 1.58 -17.27
CA ALA A 246 1.72 1.18 -18.16
C ALA A 246 1.62 -0.30 -18.55
N ALA A 247 1.38 -1.18 -17.56
CA ALA A 247 1.21 -2.61 -17.80
C ALA A 247 -0.04 -2.92 -18.66
N ILE A 248 -1.16 -2.21 -18.44
CA ILE A 248 -2.37 -2.35 -19.27
C ILE A 248 -2.08 -1.94 -20.71
N ALA A 249 -1.36 -0.85 -20.95
CA ALA A 249 -1.02 -0.39 -22.30
C ALA A 249 -0.16 -1.40 -23.06
N VAL A 250 0.83 -2.01 -22.40
CA VAL A 250 1.64 -3.10 -22.98
C VAL A 250 0.78 -4.30 -23.32
N LEU A 251 -0.09 -4.72 -22.38
CA LEU A 251 -0.95 -5.88 -22.56
C LEU A 251 -1.97 -5.70 -23.70
N ASP A 252 -2.49 -4.50 -23.87
CA ASP A 252 -3.42 -4.19 -24.96
C ASP A 252 -2.74 -4.28 -26.34
N GLY A 253 -1.44 -4.04 -26.43
CA GLY A 253 -0.64 -4.24 -27.64
C GLY A 253 -0.40 -5.72 -27.99
N ILE A 254 -0.34 -6.61 -26.99
CA ILE A 254 -0.12 -8.05 -27.21
C ILE A 254 -1.43 -8.77 -27.59
N GLY A 255 -2.53 -8.45 -26.90
CA GLY A 255 -3.85 -9.00 -27.17
C GLY A 255 -4.13 -10.38 -26.52
N GLY A 256 -5.40 -10.66 -26.30
CA GLY A 256 -5.89 -11.99 -25.90
C GLY A 256 -5.70 -12.42 -24.44
N GLN A 257 -5.00 -11.68 -23.62
CA GLN A 257 -4.68 -12.00 -22.21
C GLN A 257 -5.80 -11.52 -21.23
N SER A 258 -6.99 -12.02 -21.42
CA SER A 258 -8.20 -11.55 -20.72
C SER A 258 -8.12 -11.65 -19.19
N THR A 259 -7.48 -12.68 -18.63
CA THR A 259 -7.35 -12.83 -17.17
C THR A 259 -6.40 -11.80 -16.57
N ARG A 260 -5.27 -11.57 -17.21
CA ARG A 260 -4.27 -10.56 -16.79
C ARG A 260 -4.85 -9.15 -16.86
N LYS A 261 -5.59 -8.85 -17.93
CA LYS A 261 -6.27 -7.57 -18.08
C LYS A 261 -7.25 -7.29 -16.95
N ALA A 262 -8.05 -8.28 -16.56
CA ALA A 262 -8.99 -8.14 -15.45
C ALA A 262 -8.28 -7.86 -14.12
N GLU A 263 -7.16 -8.54 -13.86
CA GLU A 263 -6.35 -8.36 -12.64
C GLU A 263 -5.67 -6.98 -12.60
N LEU A 264 -5.08 -6.52 -13.69
CA LEU A 264 -4.48 -5.17 -13.79
C LEU A 264 -5.53 -4.07 -13.64
N LEU A 265 -6.71 -4.24 -14.25
CA LEU A 265 -7.82 -3.29 -14.07
C LEU A 265 -8.28 -3.22 -12.61
N LEU A 266 -8.30 -4.33 -11.89
CA LEU A 266 -8.61 -4.35 -10.47
C LEU A 266 -7.53 -3.65 -9.65
N ALA A 267 -6.26 -3.88 -9.95
CA ALA A 267 -5.13 -3.19 -9.30
C ALA A 267 -5.22 -1.66 -9.54
N ALA A 268 -5.45 -1.25 -10.78
CA ALA A 268 -5.63 0.16 -11.15
C ALA A 268 -6.86 0.79 -10.46
N ALA A 269 -7.97 0.06 -10.34
CA ALA A 269 -9.15 0.55 -9.63
C ALA A 269 -8.89 0.80 -8.13
N ARG A 270 -8.18 -0.12 -7.48
CA ARG A 270 -7.75 0.03 -6.08
C ARG A 270 -6.83 1.22 -5.91
N ALA A 271 -5.83 1.36 -6.79
CA ALA A 271 -4.88 2.47 -6.77
C ALA A 271 -5.58 3.81 -6.98
N ALA A 272 -6.48 3.93 -7.97
CA ALA A 272 -7.26 5.14 -8.22
C ALA A 272 -8.11 5.54 -7.00
N ARG A 273 -8.79 4.58 -6.36
CA ARG A 273 -9.55 4.84 -5.13
C ARG A 273 -8.68 5.41 -4.01
N LEU A 274 -7.51 4.81 -3.79
CA LEU A 274 -6.57 5.27 -2.75
C LEU A 274 -5.91 6.60 -3.11
N ALA A 275 -5.77 6.92 -4.39
CA ALA A 275 -5.30 8.21 -4.89
C ALA A 275 -6.35 9.32 -4.82
N GLY A 276 -7.60 9.00 -4.41
CA GLY A 276 -8.68 9.98 -4.30
C GLY A 276 -9.41 10.26 -5.62
N ASP A 277 -9.31 9.36 -6.59
CA ASP A 277 -10.05 9.40 -7.86
C ASP A 277 -11.14 8.30 -7.90
N PRO A 278 -12.32 8.54 -7.30
CA PRO A 278 -13.40 7.57 -7.28
C PRO A 278 -14.02 7.36 -8.66
N GLY A 279 -13.92 8.32 -9.58
CA GLY A 279 -14.44 8.21 -10.95
C GLY A 279 -13.71 7.13 -11.74
N THR A 280 -12.38 7.21 -11.80
CA THR A 280 -11.52 6.20 -12.43
C THR A 280 -11.66 4.85 -11.72
N ALA A 281 -11.75 4.83 -10.38
CA ALA A 281 -11.93 3.60 -9.62
C ALA A 281 -13.24 2.88 -10.01
N ILE A 282 -14.36 3.59 -10.09
CA ILE A 282 -15.68 3.04 -10.50
C ILE A 282 -15.61 2.48 -11.93
N ALA A 283 -15.05 3.26 -12.87
CA ALA A 283 -14.99 2.85 -14.26
C ALA A 283 -14.19 1.54 -14.44
N ARG A 284 -13.00 1.46 -13.82
CA ARG A 284 -12.12 0.30 -13.94
C ARG A 284 -12.62 -0.92 -13.16
N ALA A 285 -13.14 -0.72 -11.94
CA ALA A 285 -13.72 -1.81 -11.16
C ALA A 285 -14.92 -2.45 -11.84
N ALA A 286 -15.80 -1.65 -12.49
CA ALA A 286 -16.93 -2.16 -13.23
C ALA A 286 -16.53 -2.99 -14.46
N VAL A 287 -15.43 -2.63 -15.15
CA VAL A 287 -14.90 -3.43 -16.26
C VAL A 287 -14.29 -4.73 -15.73
N ALA A 288 -13.49 -4.65 -14.66
CA ALA A 288 -12.90 -5.83 -14.03
C ALA A 288 -13.96 -6.81 -13.54
N GLU A 289 -15.01 -6.33 -12.85
CA GLU A 289 -16.14 -7.14 -12.38
C GLU A 289 -16.79 -7.93 -13.53
N ARG A 290 -17.12 -7.26 -14.65
CA ARG A 290 -17.70 -7.92 -15.82
C ARG A 290 -16.80 -8.99 -16.44
N LEU A 291 -15.49 -8.69 -16.54
CA LEU A 291 -14.51 -9.66 -17.05
C LEU A 291 -14.40 -10.87 -16.13
N PHE A 292 -14.30 -10.67 -14.82
CA PHE A 292 -14.24 -11.77 -13.85
C PHE A 292 -15.52 -12.61 -13.85
N ALA A 293 -16.69 -11.97 -13.93
CA ALA A 293 -17.97 -12.68 -14.04
C ALA A 293 -18.04 -13.56 -15.31
N GLY A 294 -17.64 -13.01 -16.47
CA GLY A 294 -17.57 -13.76 -17.73
C GLY A 294 -16.57 -14.93 -17.68
N GLN A 295 -15.48 -14.78 -16.95
CA GLN A 295 -14.47 -15.80 -16.71
C GLN A 295 -14.83 -16.80 -15.59
N ARG A 296 -15.94 -16.61 -14.89
CA ARG A 296 -16.38 -17.40 -13.72
C ARG A 296 -15.36 -17.36 -12.55
N ARG A 297 -14.71 -16.23 -12.37
CA ARG A 297 -13.73 -16.00 -11.32
C ARG A 297 -14.39 -15.29 -10.14
N THR A 298 -15.30 -15.97 -9.45
CA THR A 298 -16.16 -15.39 -8.40
C THR A 298 -15.37 -14.78 -7.23
N TRP A 299 -14.21 -15.34 -6.89
CA TRP A 299 -13.29 -14.73 -5.92
C TRP A 299 -12.91 -13.30 -6.33
N TRP A 300 -12.41 -13.13 -7.55
CA TRP A 300 -11.93 -11.84 -8.07
C TRP A 300 -13.06 -10.87 -8.38
N GLU A 301 -14.19 -11.38 -8.90
CA GLU A 301 -15.43 -10.60 -9.08
C GLU A 301 -15.87 -9.96 -7.75
N THR A 302 -15.82 -10.74 -6.67
CA THR A 302 -16.15 -10.26 -5.32
C THR A 302 -15.23 -9.14 -4.86
N HIS A 303 -13.93 -9.24 -5.15
CA HIS A 303 -12.97 -8.17 -4.84
C HIS A 303 -13.18 -6.91 -5.69
N ALA A 304 -13.47 -7.06 -6.98
CA ALA A 304 -13.78 -5.91 -7.86
C ALA A 304 -15.04 -5.17 -7.40
N ARG A 305 -16.05 -5.91 -6.98
CA ARG A 305 -17.29 -5.36 -6.45
C ARG A 305 -17.09 -4.63 -5.12
N LEU A 306 -16.17 -5.10 -4.26
CA LEU A 306 -15.79 -4.38 -3.04
C LEU A 306 -15.27 -2.99 -3.38
N VAL A 307 -14.29 -2.90 -4.28
CA VAL A 307 -13.72 -1.62 -4.72
C VAL A 307 -14.80 -0.71 -5.32
N LEU A 308 -15.72 -1.27 -6.10
CA LEU A 308 -16.83 -0.53 -6.69
C LEU A 308 -17.75 0.08 -5.62
N ILE A 309 -18.11 -0.69 -4.57
CA ILE A 309 -18.94 -0.19 -3.46
C ILE A 309 -18.19 0.88 -2.69
N GLU A 310 -16.92 0.65 -2.33
CA GLU A 310 -16.08 1.65 -1.63
C GLU A 310 -15.99 2.97 -2.39
N ALA A 311 -15.75 2.92 -3.70
CA ALA A 311 -15.67 4.11 -4.53
C ALA A 311 -17.02 4.85 -4.65
N ARG A 312 -18.15 4.12 -4.69
CA ARG A 312 -19.48 4.72 -4.67
C ARG A 312 -19.80 5.42 -3.34
N VAL A 313 -19.41 4.82 -2.23
CA VAL A 313 -19.56 5.44 -0.90
C VAL A 313 -18.72 6.72 -0.80
N ALA A 314 -17.50 6.71 -1.33
CA ALA A 314 -16.65 7.90 -1.37
C ALA A 314 -17.26 9.07 -2.17
N THR A 315 -18.25 8.84 -3.05
CA THR A 315 -19.00 9.89 -3.76
C THR A 315 -20.19 10.45 -2.97
N GLY A 316 -20.40 10.03 -1.71
CA GLY A 316 -21.35 10.64 -0.77
C GLY A 316 -22.80 10.18 -0.89
N ARG A 317 -23.07 8.95 -1.34
CA ARG A 317 -24.43 8.39 -1.48
C ARG A 317 -24.59 7.09 -0.68
N ALA A 318 -24.71 7.18 0.64
CA ALA A 318 -25.15 6.06 1.46
C ALA A 318 -26.58 5.65 1.11
N SER A 319 -26.85 4.34 1.05
CA SER A 319 -28.19 3.80 0.83
C SER A 319 -28.34 2.42 1.45
N GLY A 320 -29.56 2.04 1.81
CA GLY A 320 -29.85 0.71 2.36
C GLY A 320 -29.45 -0.43 1.42
N ARG A 321 -29.52 -0.21 0.11
CA ARG A 321 -29.02 -1.16 -0.89
C ARG A 321 -27.51 -1.37 -0.78
N LEU A 322 -26.73 -0.29 -0.59
CA LEU A 322 -25.29 -0.39 -0.42
C LEU A 322 -24.92 -1.15 0.87
N VAL A 323 -25.68 -0.99 1.97
CA VAL A 323 -25.49 -1.80 3.19
C VAL A 323 -25.68 -3.28 2.88
N ALA A 324 -26.81 -3.65 2.24
CA ALA A 324 -27.10 -5.04 1.90
C ALA A 324 -26.06 -5.63 0.94
N ASP A 325 -25.64 -4.87 -0.07
CA ASP A 325 -24.61 -5.27 -1.03
C ASP A 325 -23.26 -5.49 -0.32
N ALA A 326 -22.82 -4.57 0.54
CA ALA A 326 -21.57 -4.67 1.30
C ALA A 326 -21.59 -5.85 2.30
N ALA A 327 -22.70 -6.04 3.01
CA ALA A 327 -22.86 -7.16 3.94
C ALA A 327 -22.87 -8.52 3.21
N GLY A 328 -23.63 -8.67 2.13
CA GLY A 328 -23.64 -9.88 1.31
C GLY A 328 -22.27 -10.18 0.69
N LEU A 329 -21.52 -9.14 0.35
CA LEU A 329 -20.16 -9.25 -0.13
C LEU A 329 -19.20 -9.74 0.97
N ALA A 330 -19.32 -9.20 2.18
CA ALA A 330 -18.52 -9.60 3.33
C ALA A 330 -18.77 -11.06 3.73
N GLU A 331 -20.02 -11.53 3.66
CA GLU A 331 -20.38 -12.95 3.85
C GLU A 331 -19.66 -13.85 2.82
N ARG A 332 -19.68 -13.46 1.54
CA ARG A 332 -19.00 -14.24 0.48
C ARG A 332 -17.48 -14.25 0.67
N LEU A 333 -16.88 -13.11 0.99
CA LEU A 333 -15.44 -13.03 1.27
C LEU A 333 -15.06 -13.88 2.50
N ALA A 334 -15.89 -13.90 3.54
CA ALA A 334 -15.68 -14.74 4.71
C ALA A 334 -15.79 -16.23 4.37
N ALA A 335 -16.76 -16.64 3.53
CA ALA A 335 -16.89 -18.01 3.06
C ALA A 335 -15.67 -18.47 2.26
N PHE A 336 -15.06 -17.57 1.50
CA PHE A 336 -13.78 -17.81 0.81
C PHE A 336 -12.56 -17.78 1.75
N GLN A 337 -12.70 -17.40 3.01
CA GLN A 337 -11.58 -17.10 3.92
C GLN A 337 -10.66 -15.99 3.39
N ALA A 338 -11.23 -15.04 2.63
CA ALA A 338 -10.47 -13.93 2.05
C ALA A 338 -10.00 -12.94 3.14
N PRO A 339 -8.73 -12.50 3.11
CA PRO A 339 -8.22 -11.48 4.04
C PRO A 339 -8.97 -10.14 3.99
N ALA A 340 -9.69 -9.85 2.90
CA ALA A 340 -10.49 -8.64 2.72
C ALA A 340 -11.88 -8.67 3.39
N ALA A 341 -12.30 -9.81 3.97
CA ALA A 341 -13.61 -9.91 4.63
C ALA A 341 -13.81 -8.88 5.76
N PRO A 342 -12.82 -8.59 6.64
CA PRO A 342 -12.94 -7.54 7.67
C PRO A 342 -13.15 -6.14 7.10
N GLU A 343 -12.53 -5.81 5.96
CA GLU A 343 -12.70 -4.51 5.29
C GLU A 343 -14.13 -4.35 4.78
N ALA A 344 -14.70 -5.40 4.18
CA ALA A 344 -16.08 -5.40 3.70
C ALA A 344 -17.07 -5.29 4.87
N TRP A 345 -16.84 -5.96 6.00
CA TRP A 345 -17.64 -5.80 7.21
C TRP A 345 -17.55 -4.39 7.78
N LEU A 346 -16.35 -3.80 7.82
CA LEU A 346 -16.16 -2.41 8.26
C LEU A 346 -16.91 -1.43 7.36
N LEU A 347 -16.86 -1.65 6.04
CA LEU A 347 -17.60 -0.84 5.07
C LEU A 347 -19.11 -0.91 5.32
N ALA A 348 -19.68 -2.11 5.46
CA ALA A 348 -21.09 -2.30 5.76
C ALA A 348 -21.50 -1.60 7.06
N GLY A 349 -20.64 -1.71 8.10
CA GLY A 349 -20.87 -1.05 9.38
C GLY A 349 -20.84 0.47 9.29
N ARG A 350 -19.92 1.05 8.50
CA ARG A 350 -19.85 2.50 8.26
C ARG A 350 -21.09 3.02 7.55
N ILE A 351 -21.51 2.36 6.47
CA ILE A 351 -22.71 2.77 5.71
C ILE A 351 -23.95 2.67 6.62
N ALA A 352 -24.04 1.62 7.44
CA ALA A 352 -25.15 1.46 8.40
C ALA A 352 -25.17 2.58 9.46
N LEU A 353 -23.98 3.03 9.95
CA LEU A 353 -23.88 4.18 10.86
C LEU A 353 -24.34 5.49 10.21
N GLU A 354 -24.02 5.72 8.94
CA GLU A 354 -24.45 6.91 8.20
C GLU A 354 -25.98 6.94 7.98
N LEU A 355 -26.63 5.79 8.03
CA LEU A 355 -28.09 5.65 7.91
C LEU A 355 -28.81 5.48 9.25
N ASP A 356 -28.10 5.66 10.37
CA ASP A 356 -28.61 5.47 11.74
C ASP A 356 -29.14 4.04 12.03
N TRP A 357 -28.66 3.03 11.29
CA TRP A 357 -29.02 1.62 11.47
C TRP A 357 -28.15 0.97 12.55
N SER A 358 -28.37 1.36 13.79
CA SER A 358 -27.50 1.02 14.94
C SER A 358 -27.31 -0.49 15.15
N THR A 359 -28.38 -1.29 15.02
CA THR A 359 -28.33 -2.76 15.23
C THR A 359 -27.47 -3.44 14.16
N ASP A 360 -27.65 -3.06 12.89
CA ASP A 360 -26.87 -3.60 11.78
C ASP A 360 -25.42 -3.15 11.84
N ALA A 361 -25.19 -1.87 12.15
CA ALA A 361 -23.86 -1.33 12.35
C ALA A 361 -23.10 -2.10 13.45
N GLU A 362 -23.73 -2.32 14.61
CA GLU A 362 -23.11 -3.09 15.70
C GLU A 362 -22.74 -4.51 15.23
N ARG A 363 -23.64 -5.19 14.57
CA ARG A 363 -23.44 -6.55 14.05
C ARG A 363 -22.23 -6.63 13.12
N TYR A 364 -22.13 -5.71 12.15
CA TYR A 364 -21.06 -5.70 11.14
C TYR A 364 -19.72 -5.26 11.74
N LEU A 365 -19.71 -4.20 12.53
CA LEU A 365 -18.49 -3.71 13.16
C LEU A 365 -17.89 -4.72 14.15
N ARG A 366 -18.73 -5.46 14.88
CA ARG A 366 -18.26 -6.56 15.75
C ARG A 366 -17.54 -7.65 14.95
N ARG A 367 -18.07 -8.02 13.76
CA ARG A 367 -17.41 -8.99 12.87
C ARG A 367 -16.08 -8.46 12.35
N ALA A 368 -16.03 -7.22 11.87
CA ALA A 368 -14.80 -6.59 11.40
C ALA A 368 -13.74 -6.52 12.50
N ALA A 369 -14.14 -6.23 13.74
CA ALA A 369 -13.24 -6.09 14.89
C ALA A 369 -12.46 -7.37 15.26
N HIS A 370 -12.83 -8.56 14.75
CA HIS A 370 -12.09 -9.79 15.01
C HIS A 370 -10.66 -9.73 14.44
N SER A 371 -10.42 -9.02 13.32
CA SER A 371 -9.10 -8.91 12.70
C SER A 371 -8.05 -8.18 13.56
N ARG A 372 -8.45 -7.47 14.64
CA ARG A 372 -7.51 -6.77 15.54
C ARG A 372 -6.53 -7.70 16.26
N ARG A 373 -6.83 -9.00 16.34
CA ARG A 373 -6.09 -9.99 17.15
C ARG A 373 -4.94 -10.66 16.40
N SER A 374 -5.01 -10.73 15.07
CA SER A 374 -4.06 -11.47 14.25
C SER A 374 -3.96 -10.89 12.85
N GLY A 375 -2.91 -11.28 12.13
CA GLY A 375 -2.66 -10.84 10.77
C GLY A 375 -1.72 -9.63 10.67
N PRO A 376 -1.49 -9.14 9.44
CA PRO A 376 -0.61 -8.00 9.15
C PRO A 376 -1.04 -6.74 9.91
N PRO A 377 -0.12 -5.79 10.17
CA PRO A 377 -0.41 -4.56 10.90
C PRO A 377 -1.63 -3.80 10.38
N LEU A 378 -1.76 -3.66 9.05
CA LEU A 378 -2.89 -2.95 8.44
C LEU A 378 -4.24 -3.62 8.70
N ALA A 379 -4.32 -4.95 8.61
CA ALA A 379 -5.53 -5.70 8.93
C ALA A 379 -5.90 -5.57 10.41
N ARG A 380 -4.91 -5.55 11.31
CA ARG A 380 -5.11 -5.31 12.74
C ARG A 380 -5.61 -3.89 13.00
N MET A 381 -5.09 -2.89 12.29
CA MET A 381 -5.58 -1.50 12.37
C MET A 381 -7.04 -1.38 11.93
N THR A 382 -7.42 -2.03 10.81
CA THR A 382 -8.82 -2.12 10.36
C THR A 382 -9.72 -2.68 11.47
N GLY A 383 -9.29 -3.73 12.16
CA GLY A 383 -10.01 -4.32 13.28
C GLY A 383 -10.13 -3.37 14.49
N TRP A 384 -9.10 -2.58 14.80
CA TRP A 384 -9.16 -1.58 15.86
C TRP A 384 -10.05 -0.39 15.49
N ALA A 385 -10.06 0.05 14.22
CA ALA A 385 -10.99 1.06 13.73
C ALA A 385 -12.44 0.59 13.85
N ALA A 386 -12.72 -0.65 13.46
CA ALA A 386 -14.06 -1.25 13.65
C ALA A 386 -14.46 -1.31 15.13
N GLN A 387 -13.52 -1.68 16.01
CA GLN A 387 -13.77 -1.69 17.46
C GLN A 387 -14.06 -0.30 18.01
N ALA A 388 -13.35 0.73 17.54
CA ALA A 388 -13.57 2.11 17.95
C ALA A 388 -14.96 2.62 17.50
N LEU A 389 -15.32 2.36 16.24
CA LEU A 389 -16.63 2.71 15.70
C LEU A 389 -17.78 1.97 16.42
N TRP A 390 -17.58 0.70 16.72
CA TRP A 390 -18.56 -0.07 17.50
C TRP A 390 -18.71 0.50 18.91
N ALA A 391 -17.59 0.80 19.62
CA ALA A 391 -17.63 1.42 20.93
C ALA A 391 -18.34 2.79 20.89
N ARG A 392 -18.16 3.57 19.82
CA ARG A 392 -18.88 4.83 19.59
C ARG A 392 -20.38 4.62 19.42
N ALA A 393 -20.78 3.67 18.59
CA ALA A 393 -22.19 3.32 18.34
C ALA A 393 -22.92 2.88 19.63
N THR A 394 -22.19 2.22 20.56
CA THR A 394 -22.72 1.78 21.86
C THR A 394 -22.54 2.81 22.99
N GLY A 395 -22.10 4.03 22.69
CA GLY A 395 -21.92 5.10 23.66
C GLY A 395 -20.75 4.91 24.63
N SER A 396 -19.84 3.97 24.37
CA SER A 396 -18.70 3.68 25.26
C SER A 396 -17.48 4.53 24.93
N ARG A 397 -17.43 5.75 25.43
CA ARG A 397 -16.27 6.63 25.25
C ARG A 397 -14.93 5.97 25.66
N ARG A 398 -14.91 5.29 26.82
CA ARG A 398 -13.71 4.55 27.26
C ARG A 398 -13.29 3.49 26.27
N GLY A 399 -14.26 2.79 25.69
CA GLY A 399 -14.01 1.78 24.64
C GLY A 399 -13.43 2.40 23.38
N VAL A 400 -13.91 3.57 22.94
CA VAL A 400 -13.35 4.32 21.80
C VAL A 400 -11.88 4.65 22.04
N LEU A 401 -11.57 5.30 23.18
CA LEU A 401 -10.21 5.73 23.51
C LEU A 401 -9.23 4.55 23.62
N GLU A 402 -9.66 3.44 24.23
CA GLU A 402 -8.82 2.23 24.34
C GLU A 402 -8.58 1.59 22.96
N ALA A 403 -9.61 1.50 22.11
CA ALA A 403 -9.46 0.94 20.77
C ALA A 403 -8.53 1.81 19.91
N CYS A 404 -8.70 3.13 19.96
CA CYS A 404 -7.83 4.07 19.25
C CYS A 404 -6.38 3.98 19.73
N ARG A 405 -6.15 3.87 21.04
CA ARG A 405 -4.81 3.71 21.60
C ARG A 405 -4.14 2.45 21.07
N ARG A 406 -4.82 1.30 21.13
CA ARG A 406 -4.29 0.02 20.62
C ARG A 406 -4.02 0.04 19.13
N GLY A 407 -4.91 0.68 18.36
CA GLY A 407 -4.71 0.80 16.91
C GLY A 407 -3.50 1.67 16.55
N LEU A 408 -3.31 2.80 17.25
CA LEU A 408 -2.13 3.66 17.07
C LEU A 408 -0.84 2.98 17.58
N ASP A 409 -0.88 2.15 18.62
CA ASP A 409 0.27 1.37 19.06
C ASP A 409 0.71 0.37 17.97
N VAL A 410 -0.26 -0.30 17.29
CA VAL A 410 0.04 -1.16 16.13
C VAL A 410 0.68 -0.38 14.98
N LEU A 411 0.21 0.84 14.73
CA LEU A 411 0.80 1.72 13.72
C LEU A 411 2.24 2.11 14.06
N ASP A 412 2.50 2.49 15.30
CA ASP A 412 3.85 2.85 15.74
C ASP A 412 4.81 1.68 15.62
N ASP A 413 4.40 0.47 16.03
CA ASP A 413 5.18 -0.76 15.85
C ASP A 413 5.48 -1.01 14.36
N HIS A 414 4.48 -0.85 13.48
CA HIS A 414 4.68 -1.00 12.04
C HIS A 414 5.65 0.05 11.46
N ARG A 415 5.55 1.30 11.89
CA ARG A 415 6.45 2.38 11.43
C ARG A 415 7.91 2.14 11.79
N THR A 416 8.21 1.42 12.87
CA THR A 416 9.59 1.07 13.25
C THR A 416 10.24 0.12 12.23
N THR A 417 9.46 -0.67 11.50
CA THR A 417 9.98 -1.56 10.45
C THR A 417 10.34 -0.83 9.17
N LEU A 418 9.88 0.42 9.01
CA LEU A 418 10.07 1.24 7.80
C LEU A 418 11.29 2.15 7.98
N GLY A 419 12.35 1.94 7.21
CA GLY A 419 13.56 2.76 7.26
C GLY A 419 13.40 4.12 6.56
N ALA A 420 12.67 4.16 5.44
CA ALA A 420 12.45 5.37 4.66
C ALA A 420 11.50 6.36 5.38
N SER A 421 11.89 7.63 5.45
CA SER A 421 11.03 8.69 6.01
C SER A 421 9.73 8.87 5.22
N GLU A 422 9.77 8.68 3.89
CA GLU A 422 8.60 8.72 3.03
C GLU A 422 7.59 7.62 3.41
N LEU A 423 8.05 6.37 3.55
CA LEU A 423 7.17 5.26 3.95
C LEU A 423 6.58 5.49 5.34
N ARG A 424 7.37 6.00 6.29
CA ARG A 424 6.86 6.33 7.64
C ARG A 424 5.79 7.43 7.60
N ALA A 425 6.00 8.47 6.80
CA ALA A 425 5.03 9.55 6.65
C ALA A 425 3.71 9.03 6.03
N ARG A 426 3.81 8.18 5.00
CA ARG A 426 2.64 7.54 4.36
C ARG A 426 1.90 6.59 5.32
N ALA A 427 2.63 5.76 6.05
CA ALA A 427 2.04 4.88 7.05
C ALA A 427 1.31 5.68 8.14
N THR A 428 1.87 6.82 8.57
CA THR A 428 1.22 7.70 9.54
C THR A 428 -0.18 8.12 9.10
N ALA A 429 -0.37 8.47 7.83
CA ALA A 429 -1.67 8.89 7.32
C ALA A 429 -2.79 7.84 7.53
N GLN A 430 -2.44 6.55 7.60
CA GLN A 430 -3.40 5.46 7.84
C GLN A 430 -3.98 5.45 9.26
N GLY A 431 -3.34 6.11 10.23
CA GLY A 431 -3.83 6.26 11.59
C GLY A 431 -4.74 7.48 11.82
N ALA A 432 -4.92 8.33 10.80
CA ALA A 432 -5.63 9.61 10.96
C ALA A 432 -7.07 9.42 11.46
N GLU A 433 -7.79 8.41 10.99
CA GLU A 433 -9.16 8.11 11.43
C GLU A 433 -9.21 7.76 12.93
N LEU A 434 -8.31 6.89 13.39
CA LEU A 434 -8.24 6.51 14.81
C LEU A 434 -7.93 7.74 15.69
N ALA A 435 -7.02 8.60 15.23
CA ALA A 435 -6.69 9.83 15.92
C ALA A 435 -7.90 10.78 15.99
N ALA A 436 -8.61 10.97 14.87
CA ALA A 436 -9.80 11.81 14.80
C ALA A 436 -10.92 11.29 15.73
N LEU A 437 -11.18 9.98 15.73
CA LEU A 437 -12.16 9.34 16.63
C LEU A 437 -11.82 9.59 18.12
N ALA A 438 -10.55 9.47 18.50
CA ALA A 438 -10.12 9.70 19.88
C ALA A 438 -10.21 11.18 20.27
N GLN A 439 -9.85 12.09 19.39
CA GLN A 439 -9.98 13.53 19.61
C GLN A 439 -11.45 13.94 19.71
N GLN A 440 -12.32 13.43 18.85
CA GLN A 440 -13.76 13.69 18.88
C GLN A 440 -14.40 13.18 20.17
N ALA A 441 -14.10 11.94 20.58
CA ALA A 441 -14.57 11.39 21.86
C ALA A 441 -14.06 12.20 23.07
N SER A 442 -12.87 12.80 22.95
CA SER A 442 -12.32 13.72 23.97
C SER A 442 -13.00 15.07 23.97
N LEU A 443 -13.43 15.56 22.81
CA LEU A 443 -14.20 16.82 22.68
C LEU A 443 -15.60 16.71 23.28
N GLU A 444 -16.31 15.60 23.02
CA GLU A 444 -17.70 15.38 23.41
C GLU A 444 -17.89 15.18 24.92
N GLY A 445 -16.96 14.55 25.61
CA GLY A 445 -17.15 14.19 27.02
C GLY A 445 -15.88 14.19 27.87
N GLY A 446 -14.72 14.61 27.30
CA GLY A 446 -13.44 14.76 27.98
C GLY A 446 -13.18 16.25 28.31
N GLY A 447 -12.31 16.51 29.27
CA GLY A 447 -11.84 17.87 29.49
C GLY A 447 -10.81 18.32 28.44
N PRO A 448 -10.50 19.62 28.35
CA PRO A 448 -9.50 20.17 27.44
C PRO A 448 -8.13 19.50 27.56
N ARG A 449 -7.76 19.04 28.74
CA ARG A 449 -6.52 18.29 28.99
C ARG A 449 -6.50 16.94 28.26
N GLN A 450 -7.64 16.24 28.19
CA GLN A 450 -7.71 14.96 27.45
C GLN A 450 -7.57 15.17 25.95
N LEU A 451 -8.18 16.22 25.40
CA LEU A 451 -8.02 16.58 23.99
C LEU A 451 -6.56 16.94 23.68
N LEU A 452 -5.88 17.70 24.54
CA LEU A 452 -4.45 18.00 24.42
C LEU A 452 -3.61 16.71 24.37
N VAL A 453 -3.86 15.76 25.27
CA VAL A 453 -3.13 14.47 25.31
C VAL A 453 -3.30 13.69 24.00
N TRP A 454 -4.51 13.65 23.44
CA TRP A 454 -4.75 12.94 22.17
C TRP A 454 -4.23 13.68 20.94
N SER A 455 -4.24 15.01 20.95
CA SER A 455 -3.60 15.82 19.92
C SER A 455 -2.10 15.59 19.91
N GLU A 456 -1.45 15.61 21.06
CA GLU A 456 -0.02 15.36 21.20
C GLU A 456 0.34 13.88 20.90
N ARG A 457 -0.52 12.91 21.27
CA ARG A 457 -0.33 11.50 20.88
C ARG A 457 -0.26 11.33 19.36
N TRP A 458 -1.15 12.01 18.63
CA TRP A 458 -1.15 12.00 17.19
C TRP A 458 0.09 12.70 16.60
N ARG A 459 0.45 13.87 17.13
CA ARG A 459 1.66 14.59 16.72
C ARG A 459 2.92 13.80 17.00
N ALA A 460 3.01 13.11 18.13
CA ALA A 460 4.12 12.24 18.45
C ALA A 460 4.29 11.13 17.40
N THR A 461 3.18 10.50 16.98
CA THR A 461 3.21 9.54 15.88
C THR A 461 3.71 10.18 14.58
N ALA A 462 3.19 11.35 14.21
CA ALA A 462 3.55 12.03 12.96
C ALA A 462 5.01 12.54 12.94
N LEU A 463 5.52 13.01 14.06
CA LEU A 463 6.82 13.68 14.17
C LEU A 463 7.96 12.77 14.65
N SER A 464 7.67 11.53 15.09
CA SER A 464 8.72 10.62 15.54
C SER A 464 9.63 10.24 14.36
N THR A 465 10.87 10.68 14.44
CA THR A 465 11.93 10.29 13.50
C THR A 465 13.01 9.53 14.26
N PRO A 466 13.46 8.38 13.76
CA PRO A 466 14.62 7.71 14.35
C PRO A 466 15.86 8.59 14.20
N PRO A 467 16.89 8.39 15.03
CA PRO A 467 18.16 9.06 14.88
C PRO A 467 18.68 8.87 13.45
N THR A 468 19.06 9.97 12.78
CA THR A 468 19.67 9.92 11.45
C THR A 468 21.04 9.25 11.55
N ARG A 469 21.18 8.12 10.89
CA ARG A 469 22.48 7.45 10.70
C ARG A 469 22.83 7.48 9.21
N PRO A 470 24.12 7.58 8.87
CA PRO A 470 24.53 7.41 7.49
C PRO A 470 23.99 6.08 6.94
N PRO A 471 23.50 6.04 5.70
CA PRO A 471 23.06 4.78 5.10
C PRO A 471 24.20 3.75 5.11
N ALA A 472 23.89 2.52 5.45
CA ALA A 472 24.85 1.41 5.38
C ALA A 472 25.09 0.94 3.94
N ASP A 473 24.22 1.28 3.00
CA ASP A 473 24.36 0.96 1.57
C ASP A 473 25.38 1.89 0.91
N PRO A 474 26.55 1.38 0.44
CA PRO A 474 27.57 2.18 -0.22
C PRO A 474 27.09 2.84 -1.51
N ALA A 475 26.18 2.18 -2.25
CA ALA A 475 25.65 2.72 -3.50
C ALA A 475 24.69 3.89 -3.23
N LEU A 476 23.91 3.83 -2.15
CA LEU A 476 23.09 4.96 -1.72
C LEU A 476 23.95 6.16 -1.27
N LEU A 477 25.04 5.91 -0.53
CA LEU A 477 26.00 6.96 -0.14
C LEU A 477 26.64 7.61 -1.37
N SER A 478 27.06 6.81 -2.35
CA SER A 478 27.63 7.31 -3.62
C SER A 478 26.60 8.15 -4.39
N GLY A 479 25.35 7.67 -4.51
CA GLY A 479 24.26 8.39 -5.14
C GLY A 479 23.97 9.74 -4.48
N LEU A 480 23.91 9.77 -3.14
CA LEU A 480 23.72 11.01 -2.37
C LEU A 480 24.87 12.01 -2.57
N THR A 481 26.11 11.50 -2.65
CA THR A 481 27.28 12.34 -2.91
C THR A 481 27.23 12.93 -4.33
N ALA A 482 26.95 12.09 -5.32
CA ALA A 482 26.78 12.53 -6.71
C ALA A 482 25.66 13.56 -6.84
N PHE A 483 24.53 13.34 -6.19
CA PHE A 483 23.40 14.27 -6.17
C PHE A 483 23.79 15.64 -5.62
N ARG A 484 24.49 15.70 -4.48
CA ARG A 484 24.96 16.96 -3.89
C ARG A 484 25.88 17.73 -4.84
N VAL A 485 26.79 17.04 -5.52
CA VAL A 485 27.71 17.64 -6.51
C VAL A 485 26.92 18.20 -7.71
N ILE A 486 25.96 17.44 -8.25
CA ILE A 486 25.16 17.89 -9.40
C ILE A 486 24.23 19.04 -8.99
N ALA A 487 23.62 18.99 -7.81
CA ALA A 487 22.76 20.08 -7.31
C ALA A 487 23.57 21.39 -7.12
N ALA A 488 24.77 21.31 -6.53
CA ALA A 488 25.65 22.47 -6.37
C ALA A 488 26.08 23.07 -7.73
N ARG A 489 26.41 22.22 -8.70
CA ARG A 489 26.74 22.67 -10.08
C ARG A 489 25.55 23.32 -10.79
N ALA A 490 24.35 22.76 -10.62
CA ALA A 490 23.14 23.34 -11.19
C ALA A 490 22.84 24.72 -10.59
N GLU A 491 23.00 24.88 -9.28
CA GLU A 491 22.80 26.15 -8.60
C GLU A 491 23.83 27.20 -9.04
N ALA A 492 25.13 26.86 -9.08
CA ALA A 492 26.18 27.76 -9.58
C ALA A 492 25.90 28.20 -11.03
N ALA A 493 25.50 27.28 -11.90
CA ALA A 493 25.17 27.60 -13.29
C ALA A 493 23.95 28.53 -13.41
N ARG A 494 22.91 28.37 -12.55
CA ARG A 494 21.77 29.28 -12.49
C ARG A 494 22.18 30.69 -12.07
N MET A 495 23.02 30.79 -11.05
CA MET A 495 23.53 32.10 -10.60
C MET A 495 24.35 32.81 -11.66
N GLU A 496 25.04 32.07 -12.52
CA GLU A 496 25.80 32.59 -13.67
C GLU A 496 24.97 32.79 -14.95
N GLY A 497 23.64 32.55 -14.90
CA GLY A 497 22.73 32.66 -16.04
C GLY A 497 22.95 31.61 -17.13
N ARG A 498 23.68 30.50 -16.82
CA ARG A 498 23.93 29.40 -17.76
C ARG A 498 22.77 28.42 -17.82
N PRO A 499 22.43 27.84 -19.00
CA PRO A 499 21.38 26.84 -19.09
C PRO A 499 21.74 25.52 -18.34
N VAL A 500 20.79 24.97 -17.61
CA VAL A 500 20.98 23.80 -16.75
C VAL A 500 20.23 22.50 -17.14
N PRO A 501 19.62 22.36 -18.35
CA PRO A 501 18.72 21.21 -18.62
C PRO A 501 19.36 19.83 -18.48
N THR A 502 20.67 19.72 -18.76
CA THR A 502 21.41 18.46 -18.63
C THR A 502 21.66 18.11 -17.16
N LEU A 503 22.04 19.10 -16.34
CA LEU A 503 22.22 18.92 -14.90
C LEU A 503 20.91 18.58 -14.22
N GLU A 504 19.80 19.19 -14.61
CA GLU A 504 18.47 18.89 -14.07
C GLU A 504 17.99 17.49 -14.47
N ARG A 505 18.29 17.00 -15.67
CA ARG A 505 18.00 15.62 -16.06
C ARG A 505 18.79 14.63 -15.22
N GLU A 506 20.06 14.87 -15.01
CA GLU A 506 20.91 14.04 -14.19
C GLU A 506 20.50 14.09 -12.71
N GLN A 507 20.15 15.27 -12.20
CA GLN A 507 19.60 15.41 -10.85
C GLN A 507 18.34 14.56 -10.68
N ARG A 508 17.37 14.65 -11.61
CA ARG A 508 16.15 13.83 -11.57
C ARG A 508 16.41 12.32 -11.70
N ARG A 509 17.45 11.91 -12.42
CA ARG A 509 17.88 10.52 -12.50
C ARG A 509 18.37 10.04 -11.15
N LEU A 510 19.28 10.80 -10.54
CA LEU A 510 19.82 10.48 -9.21
C LEU A 510 18.75 10.51 -8.11
N GLU A 511 17.82 11.45 -8.14
CA GLU A 511 16.68 11.50 -7.22
C GLU A 511 15.84 10.23 -7.27
N ARG A 512 15.53 9.73 -8.47
CA ARG A 512 14.78 8.47 -8.63
C ARG A 512 15.55 7.26 -8.11
N GLU A 513 16.85 7.18 -8.41
CA GLU A 513 17.71 6.09 -7.94
C GLU A 513 17.86 6.10 -6.40
N ILE A 514 18.12 7.27 -5.81
CA ILE A 514 18.21 7.45 -4.36
C ILE A 514 16.87 7.08 -3.71
N ARG A 515 15.75 7.54 -4.27
CA ARG A 515 14.41 7.23 -3.74
C ARG A 515 14.14 5.73 -3.76
N SER A 516 14.37 5.05 -4.89
CA SER A 516 14.19 3.59 -5.01
C SER A 516 14.99 2.87 -3.93
N ARG A 517 16.30 3.11 -3.82
CA ARG A 517 17.16 2.48 -2.81
C ARG A 517 16.74 2.82 -1.37
N THR A 518 16.29 4.05 -1.13
CA THR A 518 15.83 4.47 0.20
C THR A 518 14.58 3.71 0.62
N LEU A 519 13.67 3.41 -0.29
CA LEU A 519 12.45 2.64 -0.01
C LEU A 519 12.76 1.19 0.43
N HIS A 520 13.93 0.65 0.09
CA HIS A 520 14.37 -0.70 0.48
C HIS A 520 14.96 -0.77 1.90
N ILE A 521 15.20 0.38 2.55
CA ILE A 521 15.83 0.40 3.87
C ILE A 521 14.83 -0.09 4.93
N ARG A 522 15.21 -1.14 5.64
CA ARG A 522 14.48 -1.56 6.85
C ARG A 522 14.71 -0.59 7.99
N GLY A 523 13.70 -0.38 8.79
CA GLY A 523 13.83 0.35 10.05
C GLY A 523 14.72 -0.42 11.03
N VAL A 524 15.34 0.32 11.94
CA VAL A 524 16.11 -0.27 13.03
C VAL A 524 15.14 -0.51 14.18
N THR A 525 14.96 -1.76 14.58
CA THR A 525 14.26 -2.06 15.84
C THR A 525 15.09 -1.48 16.99
N PRO A 526 14.53 -0.65 17.87
CA PRO A 526 15.29 -0.09 18.98
C PRO A 526 15.81 -1.24 19.87
N TRP A 527 17.12 -1.35 20.01
CA TRP A 527 17.71 -2.25 20.99
C TRP A 527 17.42 -1.69 22.39
N GLY A 528 16.66 -2.45 23.18
CA GLY A 528 16.36 -2.16 24.57
C GLY A 528 15.18 -1.20 24.76
N GLY A 529 13.98 -1.73 24.78
CA GLY A 529 12.85 -1.25 25.59
C GLY A 529 12.26 0.14 25.33
N ASP A 530 12.96 1.06 24.72
CA ASP A 530 12.44 2.37 24.37
C ASP A 530 11.66 2.30 23.05
N ARG A 531 10.36 2.10 23.16
CA ARG A 531 9.42 2.36 22.07
C ARG A 531 9.62 3.80 21.63
N PHE A 532 9.76 4.05 20.33
CA PHE A 532 9.82 5.41 19.78
C PHE A 532 8.68 6.24 20.38
N GLY A 533 9.02 7.26 21.21
CA GLY A 533 8.04 8.05 21.97
C GLY A 533 7.65 7.46 23.32
N GLY A 534 8.52 6.69 23.96
CA GLY A 534 8.30 6.00 25.24
C GLY A 534 7.85 6.85 26.42
N ASP A 535 8.10 8.15 26.44
CA ASP A 535 7.50 9.05 27.40
C ASP A 535 6.11 9.48 26.90
N ARG A 536 5.06 8.90 27.50
CA ARG A 536 3.71 9.40 27.32
C ARG A 536 3.70 10.88 27.64
N PHE A 537 3.22 11.70 26.71
CA PHE A 537 3.07 13.12 26.92
C PHE A 537 2.37 13.39 28.27
N ASP A 538 3.08 14.07 29.16
CA ASP A 538 2.56 14.46 30.46
C ASP A 538 2.13 15.96 30.44
N ALA A 539 0.83 16.14 30.39
CA ALA A 539 0.25 17.49 30.45
C ALA A 539 0.47 18.18 31.79
N ALA A 540 0.75 17.46 32.89
CA ALA A 540 1.07 18.09 34.16
C ALA A 540 2.47 18.67 34.14
N LEU A 541 3.44 17.88 33.64
CA LEU A 541 4.81 18.35 33.46
C LEU A 541 4.89 19.53 32.47
N LEU A 542 4.09 19.51 31.38
CA LEU A 542 4.00 20.67 30.49
C LEU A 542 3.57 21.94 31.24
N LEU A 543 2.49 21.86 32.01
CA LEU A 543 1.95 22.99 32.75
C LEU A 543 2.92 23.52 33.81
N GLU A 544 3.67 22.65 34.48
CA GLU A 544 4.73 22.98 35.40
C GLU A 544 5.87 23.74 34.71
N ARG A 545 6.35 23.21 33.59
CA ARG A 545 7.50 23.76 32.83
C ARG A 545 7.18 25.06 32.09
N LEU A 546 5.92 25.34 31.83
CA LEU A 546 5.50 26.62 31.25
C LEU A 546 5.71 27.80 32.22
N GLY A 547 5.60 27.59 33.54
CA GLY A 547 5.70 28.65 34.52
C GLY A 547 4.72 29.82 34.21
N ASP A 548 5.27 31.03 34.04
CA ASP A 548 4.51 32.21 33.62
C ASP A 548 4.23 32.28 32.12
N GLY A 549 4.86 31.41 31.31
CA GLY A 549 4.62 31.31 29.88
C GLY A 549 3.26 30.69 29.54
N ARG A 550 2.90 30.80 28.28
CA ARG A 550 1.67 30.18 27.74
C ARG A 550 2.02 29.34 26.54
N LEU A 551 1.21 28.29 26.30
CA LEU A 551 1.26 27.52 25.08
C LEU A 551 -0.15 27.45 24.48
N VAL A 552 -0.24 27.76 23.20
CA VAL A 552 -1.46 27.59 22.39
C VAL A 552 -1.24 26.48 21.43
N GLU A 553 -1.98 25.38 21.58
CA GLU A 553 -2.04 24.32 20.61
C GLU A 553 -3.32 24.39 19.77
N LEU A 554 -3.18 24.38 18.46
CA LEU A 554 -4.31 24.37 17.53
C LEU A 554 -4.55 22.94 17.05
N ALA A 555 -5.67 22.34 17.46
CA ALA A 555 -6.16 21.07 16.95
C ALA A 555 -7.27 21.31 15.92
N VAL A 556 -7.39 20.44 14.93
CA VAL A 556 -8.44 20.54 13.90
C VAL A 556 -9.36 19.33 14.01
N LEU A 557 -10.65 19.60 14.26
CA LEU A 557 -11.68 18.57 14.32
C LEU A 557 -12.88 19.03 13.46
N ASP A 558 -13.34 18.15 12.61
CA ASP A 558 -14.45 18.39 11.67
C ASP A 558 -14.29 19.72 10.88
N GLY A 559 -13.05 20.00 10.45
CA GLY A 559 -12.71 21.22 9.70
C GLY A 559 -12.68 22.50 10.53
N ARG A 560 -12.91 22.44 11.86
CA ARG A 560 -12.83 23.58 12.78
C ARG A 560 -11.58 23.57 13.63
N VAL A 561 -11.03 24.74 13.86
CA VAL A 561 -9.91 24.94 14.77
C VAL A 561 -10.41 24.88 16.22
N GLN A 562 -9.76 24.05 17.04
CA GLN A 562 -9.92 24.02 18.50
C GLN A 562 -8.67 24.62 19.12
N VAL A 563 -8.82 25.64 19.94
CA VAL A 563 -7.70 26.35 20.58
C VAL A 563 -7.52 25.83 22.00
N LEU A 564 -6.39 25.19 22.26
CA LEU A 564 -6.03 24.69 23.59
C LEU A 564 -4.99 25.62 24.20
N LEU A 565 -5.44 26.45 25.12
CA LEU A 565 -4.59 27.39 25.87
C LEU A 565 -4.11 26.76 27.17
N CYS A 566 -2.79 26.49 27.23
CA CYS A 566 -2.10 25.90 28.37
C CYS A 566 -1.35 26.97 29.17
N GLY A 567 -1.49 26.96 30.48
CA GLY A 567 -0.77 27.86 31.40
C GLY A 567 -1.55 28.15 32.69
N GLY A 568 -0.87 28.63 33.71
CA GLY A 568 -1.47 28.84 35.02
C GLY A 568 -2.03 27.58 35.67
N GLY A 569 -1.34 26.44 35.47
CA GLY A 569 -1.72 25.13 36.02
C GLY A 569 -2.91 24.43 35.33
N ARG A 570 -3.48 24.99 34.28
CA ARG A 570 -4.68 24.44 33.61
C ARG A 570 -4.63 24.53 32.09
N VAL A 571 -5.45 23.68 31.44
CA VAL A 571 -5.72 23.73 30.01
C VAL A 571 -7.15 24.26 29.82
N ARG A 572 -7.32 25.27 28.98
CA ARG A 572 -8.62 25.83 28.60
C ARG A 572 -8.81 25.58 27.08
N ARG A 573 -10.06 25.40 26.67
CA ARG A 573 -10.43 25.23 25.29
C ARG A 573 -11.32 26.38 24.83
N PHE A 574 -11.04 26.85 23.61
CA PHE A 574 -11.85 27.85 22.92
C PHE A 574 -12.14 27.33 21.49
N ALA A 575 -13.24 27.80 20.90
CA ALA A 575 -13.56 27.51 19.51
C ALA A 575 -12.89 28.56 18.63
N GLY A 576 -12.24 28.08 17.57
CA GLY A 576 -11.78 28.92 16.46
C GLY A 576 -12.71 28.81 15.26
N GLY A 577 -12.30 29.39 14.13
CA GLY A 577 -13.01 29.39 12.86
C GLY A 577 -12.84 28.09 12.07
N LEU A 578 -13.29 28.12 10.82
CA LEU A 578 -13.06 27.03 9.87
C LEU A 578 -11.60 27.05 9.37
N LEU A 579 -10.95 25.87 9.35
CA LEU A 579 -9.57 25.74 8.88
C LEU A 579 -9.40 26.27 7.46
N ALA A 580 -10.33 25.93 6.55
CA ALA A 580 -10.27 26.37 5.16
C ALA A 580 -10.35 27.90 5.00
N GLU A 581 -11.03 28.61 5.91
CA GLU A 581 -11.05 30.07 5.93
C GLU A 581 -9.74 30.63 6.47
N ALA A 582 -9.21 30.03 7.53
CA ALA A 582 -7.91 30.42 8.08
C ALA A 582 -6.76 30.20 7.08
N GLU A 583 -6.78 29.10 6.32
CA GLU A 583 -5.80 28.85 5.26
C GLU A 583 -5.85 29.92 4.16
N ARG A 584 -7.04 30.24 3.65
CA ARG A 584 -7.21 31.30 2.64
C ARG A 584 -6.75 32.67 3.16
N GLU A 585 -7.09 33.01 4.40
CA GLU A 585 -6.68 34.30 4.97
C GLU A 585 -5.16 34.33 5.22
N ALA A 586 -4.55 33.21 5.62
CA ALA A 586 -3.10 33.12 5.75
C ALA A 586 -2.37 33.29 4.40
N GLU A 587 -2.89 32.74 3.32
CA GLU A 587 -2.38 32.95 1.97
C GLU A 587 -2.52 34.42 1.53
N HIS A 588 -3.67 35.03 1.82
CA HIS A 588 -3.91 36.44 1.54
C HIS A 588 -2.92 37.36 2.27
N VAL A 589 -2.71 37.11 3.57
CA VAL A 589 -1.70 37.81 4.38
C VAL A 589 -0.29 37.64 3.81
N GLN A 590 0.12 36.42 3.45
CA GLN A 590 1.44 36.16 2.86
C GLN A 590 1.63 36.92 1.53
N ALA A 591 0.61 36.89 0.68
CA ALA A 591 0.64 37.64 -0.58
C ALA A 591 0.73 39.15 -0.35
N GLY A 592 0.01 39.66 0.66
CA GLY A 592 0.08 41.06 1.10
C GLY A 592 1.47 41.47 1.57
N LEU A 593 2.08 40.66 2.43
CA LEU A 593 3.45 40.89 2.95
C LEU A 593 4.48 40.87 1.82
N ARG A 594 4.39 39.94 0.86
CA ARG A 594 5.28 39.93 -0.32
C ARG A 594 5.16 41.20 -1.14
N ARG A 595 3.95 41.76 -1.30
CA ARG A 595 3.72 43.01 -2.01
C ARG A 595 4.27 44.23 -1.24
N LEU A 596 4.19 44.21 0.09
CA LEU A 596 4.78 45.26 0.94
C LEU A 596 6.31 45.30 0.86
N ALA A 597 6.97 44.19 0.51
CA ALA A 597 8.42 44.15 0.31
C ALA A 597 8.88 44.93 -0.94
N HIS A 598 7.98 45.36 -1.82
CA HIS A 598 8.31 46.17 -2.99
C HIS A 598 8.27 47.66 -2.68
N PRO A 599 9.19 48.48 -3.24
CA PRO A 599 9.20 49.92 -3.08
C PRO A 599 7.85 50.59 -3.46
N GLY A 600 7.37 51.54 -2.65
CA GLY A 600 6.13 52.27 -2.87
C GLY A 600 4.84 51.59 -2.38
N ALA A 601 4.91 50.42 -1.77
CA ALA A 601 3.73 49.69 -1.31
C ALA A 601 3.24 50.03 0.11
N ALA A 602 3.85 50.98 0.79
CA ALA A 602 3.55 51.33 2.20
C ALA A 602 2.06 51.65 2.48
N GLY A 603 1.33 52.22 1.52
CA GLY A 603 -0.11 52.51 1.63
C GLY A 603 -1.00 51.23 1.75
N ARG A 604 -0.45 50.03 1.55
CA ARG A 604 -1.18 48.77 1.69
C ARG A 604 -1.08 48.13 3.09
N LEU A 605 -0.29 48.69 3.99
CA LEU A 605 -0.11 48.18 5.34
C LEU A 605 -1.45 47.99 6.10
N PRO A 606 -2.40 48.94 6.07
CA PRO A 606 -3.68 48.78 6.79
C PRO A 606 -4.50 47.56 6.30
N VAL A 607 -4.39 47.21 4.99
CA VAL A 607 -5.08 46.04 4.43
C VAL A 607 -4.50 44.74 4.98
N VAL A 608 -3.18 44.67 5.11
CA VAL A 608 -2.49 43.48 5.65
C VAL A 608 -2.74 43.35 7.16
N GLU A 609 -2.83 44.48 7.89
CA GLU A 609 -3.19 44.51 9.33
C GLU A 609 -4.63 44.05 9.55
N GLU A 610 -5.57 44.47 8.69
CA GLU A 610 -6.96 43.98 8.75
C GLU A 610 -7.05 42.49 8.51
N ALA A 611 -6.32 41.98 7.49
CA ALA A 611 -6.22 40.55 7.23
C ALA A 611 -5.59 39.81 8.42
N GLY A 612 -4.60 40.39 9.09
CA GLY A 612 -4.04 39.86 10.35
C GLY A 612 -5.05 39.76 11.47
N ARG A 613 -5.94 40.75 11.63
CA ARG A 613 -7.03 40.71 12.63
C ARG A 613 -8.04 39.60 12.33
N ARG A 614 -8.46 39.44 11.10
CA ARG A 614 -9.35 38.35 10.68
C ARG A 614 -8.71 36.99 10.90
N LEU A 615 -7.43 36.87 10.58
CA LEU A 615 -6.69 35.63 10.81
C LEU A 615 -6.59 35.29 12.29
N GLU A 616 -6.39 36.31 13.18
CA GLU A 616 -6.41 36.11 14.62
C GLU A 616 -7.77 35.63 15.12
N GLU A 617 -8.86 36.21 14.65
CA GLU A 617 -10.21 35.78 14.99
C GLU A 617 -10.46 34.31 14.60
N LEU A 618 -10.04 33.91 13.40
CA LEU A 618 -10.19 32.54 12.91
C LEU A 618 -9.32 31.54 13.69
N LEU A 619 -8.10 31.93 14.09
CA LEU A 619 -7.13 31.02 14.71
C LEU A 619 -7.21 31.00 16.24
N LEU A 620 -7.47 32.13 16.87
CA LEU A 620 -7.45 32.29 18.34
C LEU A 620 -8.83 32.58 18.92
N GLY A 621 -9.69 33.31 18.21
CA GLY A 621 -11.00 33.73 18.72
C GLY A 621 -10.90 34.36 20.11
N ASP A 622 -11.79 33.98 21.01
CA ASP A 622 -11.81 34.46 22.40
C ASP A 622 -10.54 34.15 23.21
N ALA A 623 -9.72 33.19 22.75
CA ALA A 623 -8.45 32.86 23.41
C ALA A 623 -7.46 34.03 23.36
N ALA A 624 -7.53 34.89 22.32
CA ALA A 624 -6.62 36.04 22.16
C ALA A 624 -6.64 36.97 23.38
N GLY A 625 -7.82 37.29 23.90
CA GLY A 625 -7.98 38.12 25.11
C GLY A 625 -7.57 37.44 26.42
N GLN A 626 -7.25 36.14 26.37
CA GLN A 626 -6.93 35.32 27.54
C GLN A 626 -5.48 34.83 27.60
N LEU A 627 -4.66 35.27 26.67
CA LEU A 627 -3.26 34.85 26.58
C LEU A 627 -2.43 35.31 27.79
N GLY A 628 -2.83 36.38 28.47
CA GLY A 628 -2.08 36.98 29.59
C GLY A 628 -0.71 37.54 29.17
N PRO A 629 0.10 38.09 30.03
CA PRO A 629 1.46 38.54 29.72
C PRO A 629 2.43 37.36 29.63
N GLY A 630 3.64 37.58 29.09
CA GLY A 630 4.73 36.61 29.06
C GLY A 630 4.95 35.94 27.67
N PRO A 631 5.95 35.09 27.58
CA PRO A 631 6.28 34.41 26.35
C PRO A 631 5.20 33.41 25.93
N LEU A 632 5.01 33.25 24.61
CA LEU A 632 4.02 32.36 24.03
C LEU A 632 4.67 31.32 23.14
N VAL A 633 4.27 30.08 23.32
CA VAL A 633 4.56 28.99 22.40
C VAL A 633 3.33 28.69 21.55
N VAL A 634 3.46 28.71 20.25
CA VAL A 634 2.38 28.32 19.33
C VAL A 634 2.69 26.95 18.73
N VAL A 635 1.73 26.04 18.81
CA VAL A 635 1.78 24.70 18.24
C VAL A 635 0.71 24.57 17.16
N PRO A 636 1.01 24.96 15.90
CA PRO A 636 0.04 24.94 14.84
C PRO A 636 -0.08 23.54 14.20
N PRO A 637 -1.20 23.22 13.50
CA PRO A 637 -1.25 22.10 12.58
C PRO A 637 -0.35 22.36 11.36
N ALA A 638 0.09 21.30 10.67
CA ALA A 638 1.06 21.38 9.57
C ALA A 638 0.73 22.45 8.51
N ARG A 639 -0.53 22.60 8.15
CA ARG A 639 -1.00 23.57 7.14
C ARG A 639 -0.85 25.03 7.57
N LEU A 640 -0.75 25.30 8.87
CA LEU A 640 -0.65 26.66 9.44
C LEU A 640 0.77 27.02 9.91
N HIS A 641 1.79 26.19 9.65
CA HIS A 641 3.18 26.49 10.02
C HIS A 641 3.72 27.77 9.37
N ARG A 642 3.19 28.16 8.22
CA ARG A 642 3.63 29.35 7.47
C ARG A 642 2.90 30.63 7.87
N VAL A 643 2.04 30.59 8.87
CA VAL A 643 1.34 31.78 9.37
C VAL A 643 2.35 32.79 9.93
N PRO A 644 2.33 34.05 9.52
CA PRO A 644 3.18 35.09 10.08
C PRO A 644 2.63 35.54 11.45
N TRP A 645 2.90 34.77 12.49
CA TRP A 645 2.32 34.92 13.84
C TRP A 645 2.48 36.30 14.42
N ALA A 646 3.60 37.00 14.16
CA ALA A 646 3.85 38.36 14.61
C ALA A 646 2.88 39.41 14.02
N LEU A 647 2.11 39.05 12.98
CA LEU A 647 1.11 39.97 12.39
C LEU A 647 -0.22 39.94 13.17
N LEU A 648 -0.47 38.91 13.96
CA LEU A 648 -1.65 38.81 14.79
C LEU A 648 -1.57 39.87 15.91
N PRO A 649 -2.60 40.73 16.09
CA PRO A 649 -2.54 41.86 17.04
C PRO A 649 -2.15 41.47 18.46
N SER A 650 -2.69 40.38 18.99
CA SER A 650 -2.39 39.90 20.35
C SER A 650 -0.97 39.32 20.51
N LEU A 651 -0.25 39.10 19.40
CA LEU A 651 1.09 38.51 19.38
C LEU A 651 2.20 39.47 18.93
N ARG A 652 1.86 40.68 18.48
CA ARG A 652 2.78 41.64 17.85
C ARG A 652 3.95 42.02 18.77
N ASP A 653 3.66 42.29 20.04
CA ASP A 653 4.65 42.81 21.02
C ASP A 653 5.07 41.73 22.03
N ARG A 654 5.07 40.46 21.61
CA ARG A 654 5.39 39.32 22.46
C ARG A 654 6.58 38.53 21.94
N VAL A 655 7.26 37.84 22.86
CA VAL A 655 8.16 36.77 22.51
C VAL A 655 7.33 35.55 22.12
N VAL A 656 7.31 35.26 20.83
CA VAL A 656 6.58 34.11 20.26
C VAL A 656 7.58 33.09 19.72
N SER A 657 7.42 31.83 20.12
CA SER A 657 8.10 30.69 19.55
C SER A 657 7.09 29.74 18.92
N VAL A 658 7.47 29.13 17.78
CA VAL A 658 6.64 28.12 17.11
C VAL A 658 7.28 26.76 17.31
N SER A 659 6.51 25.80 17.80
CA SER A 659 6.96 24.41 17.98
C SER A 659 6.06 23.46 17.19
N PRO A 660 6.60 22.38 16.60
CA PRO A 660 5.79 21.40 15.89
C PRO A 660 4.89 20.58 16.84
N SER A 661 5.22 20.50 18.14
CA SER A 661 4.42 19.83 19.16
C SER A 661 4.76 20.37 20.56
N ALA A 662 3.84 20.25 21.51
CA ALA A 662 4.12 20.54 22.92
C ALA A 662 5.16 19.57 23.51
N SER A 663 5.11 18.30 23.11
CA SER A 663 6.12 17.29 23.45
C SER A 663 7.52 17.68 22.94
N GLY A 664 7.60 18.21 21.73
CA GLY A 664 8.85 18.69 21.14
C GLY A 664 9.45 19.87 21.91
N TRP A 665 8.58 20.84 22.26
CA TRP A 665 9.00 21.98 23.08
C TRP A 665 9.48 21.53 24.46
N LEU A 666 8.76 20.59 25.10
CA LEU A 666 9.12 20.07 26.42
C LEU A 666 10.48 19.38 26.41
N ARG A 667 10.75 18.55 25.41
CA ARG A 667 12.07 17.91 25.23
C ARG A 667 13.19 18.92 25.00
N ALA A 668 12.96 19.94 24.17
CA ALA A 668 13.95 20.98 23.93
C ALA A 668 14.33 21.75 25.22
N ARG A 669 13.39 21.89 26.16
CA ARG A 669 13.63 22.50 27.49
C ARG A 669 14.38 21.58 28.46
N GLN A 670 14.38 20.28 28.22
CA GLN A 670 15.09 19.29 29.04
C GLN A 670 16.53 19.03 28.53
N THR A 671 16.80 19.39 27.28
CA THR A 671 18.13 19.20 26.68
C THR A 671 19.04 20.30 27.17
N GLU A 672 20.12 19.92 27.86
CA GLU A 672 21.20 20.86 28.22
C GLU A 672 21.88 21.37 26.95
N PRO A 673 22.20 22.68 26.84
CA PRO A 673 22.97 23.17 25.71
C PRO A 673 24.34 22.48 25.68
N PRO A 674 24.86 22.10 24.50
CA PRO A 674 26.14 21.45 24.39
C PRO A 674 27.24 22.34 25.01
N PRO A 675 28.12 21.82 25.86
CA PRO A 675 29.15 22.62 26.48
C PRO A 675 30.08 23.21 25.39
N GLY A 676 30.13 24.53 25.29
CA GLY A 676 31.12 25.26 24.52
C GLY A 676 30.88 25.41 23.01
N GLY A 677 29.63 25.36 22.53
CA GLY A 677 29.32 25.68 21.15
C GLY A 677 29.54 27.17 20.82
N ARG A 678 30.57 27.50 20.02
CA ARG A 678 30.65 28.81 19.36
C ARG A 678 29.43 28.97 18.45
N HIS A 679 28.66 30.03 18.64
CA HIS A 679 27.66 30.46 17.68
C HIS A 679 28.34 30.72 16.33
N VAL A 680 28.03 29.97 15.31
CA VAL A 680 28.36 30.26 13.91
C VAL A 680 27.11 30.86 13.27
#